data_30ed6e54595e5ea521c2d78dbf710874
#
_entry.id   30ed6e54595e5ea521c2d78dbf710874
#
_cell.length_a   1.000
_cell.length_b   1.000
_cell.length_c   1.000
_cell.angle_alpha   90.00
_cell.angle_beta   90.00
_cell.angle_gamma   90.00
#
_symmetry.space_group_name_H-M   'P 1'
#
loop_
_entity.id
_entity.type
_entity.pdbx_description
1 polymer ?
#
loop_
_entity_poly.entity_id
_entity_poly.type
_entity_poly.pdbx_seq_one_letter_code
_entity_poly.pdbx_strand_id
1 'polypeptide(L)'
;MNPDTAVTVHPAWLPDAALAPLRDLPSAVLGPGPCLDTARAELGSSASVSGARLVVAPAGAVGSPADVGLPALPGVPAGGHAIVRTADRVVVLGADGPAALRGLYALAREEAVARLTGSEPGAGTTTSAPEQPLRMLDHWDNVAAHPVMGQVERGYSGGSIFYADGEVRADLSRVRDYARLLAATGVEAVGINNVNVHAREACLLTDGLGDVARIAEVFRSSGIRIFLSVSFASPMLLGGLDSADPLDPAVAAWWAAAADRVYAAVPDFGGFLVKADSEGQPGPFAYGRSHADGANMLAAAVRQHGGAVLWRAFVYDHRQDWRDRRTDRARAAYDHFAPLDGTFADEVVLQVKHGPMDFQVREPVSPVLAAMPRTRLALELQVTQEYTGQQRHVCYLAPVWREWLGFRLDGARPVASVVAARGGVAGVSNVGDDAFWTGHPLAQANLYAFGRLAWDSTLTAEDVLDEWIALTFAGASGAELARLRAVLHRMMDDSWQRYEGYTAPLGVGFMVTPGTHGGPSVDGYEYSPWGTYHFADRDGVGVDRSVATGTGYAGQYPSPWSETYESVETCPDELLLFFHHVPYTHVLGSGKSVIQHVYDSRSEAVDGLSGVEAAWESLGDLVGGAVPAAFDARVRSRLAEQRRSAVEWRDQVRSYFWRKSGVDDASGRRTY
;
A
#
# COMPACT_ATOMS: atom_id res chain seq x y z
N MET A 1 15.01 -26.38 16.40
CA MET A 1 13.67 -25.92 16.79
C MET A 1 12.73 -27.12 16.65
N ASN A 2 11.90 -27.37 17.65
CA ASN A 2 10.97 -28.49 17.64
C ASN A 2 9.90 -28.25 16.56
N PRO A 3 9.63 -29.17 15.63
CA PRO A 3 8.75 -28.92 14.46
C PRO A 3 7.24 -28.90 14.79
N ASP A 4 6.83 -29.09 16.03
CA ASP A 4 5.42 -29.34 16.39
C ASP A 4 4.71 -28.24 17.19
N THR A 5 5.25 -27.05 17.31
CA THR A 5 4.46 -25.91 17.82
C THR A 5 3.89 -25.15 16.60
N ALA A 6 2.66 -25.48 16.20
CA ALA A 6 1.90 -24.64 15.27
C ALA A 6 1.95 -23.20 15.76
N VAL A 7 2.59 -22.31 15.01
CA VAL A 7 2.65 -20.89 15.35
C VAL A 7 1.23 -20.34 15.24
N THR A 8 0.65 -19.99 16.40
CA THR A 8 -0.68 -19.38 16.42
C THR A 8 -0.63 -18.03 15.68
N VAL A 9 -1.38 -17.93 14.61
CA VAL A 9 -1.50 -16.69 13.82
C VAL A 9 -2.26 -15.65 14.62
N HIS A 10 -1.72 -14.44 14.71
CA HIS A 10 -2.42 -13.31 15.34
C HIS A 10 -3.64 -12.90 14.50
N PRO A 11 -4.81 -12.68 15.12
CA PRO A 11 -6.04 -12.36 14.39
C PRO A 11 -6.07 -10.94 13.79
N ALA A 12 -5.00 -10.16 13.96
CA ALA A 12 -4.85 -8.76 13.55
C ALA A 12 -6.00 -7.88 14.11
N TRP A 13 -6.74 -7.19 13.26
CA TRP A 13 -7.88 -6.34 13.67
C TRP A 13 -9.25 -7.04 13.64
N LEU A 14 -9.27 -8.37 13.51
CA LEU A 14 -10.50 -9.16 13.62
C LEU A 14 -10.36 -10.31 14.64
N PRO A 15 -9.95 -10.02 15.89
CA PRO A 15 -10.04 -11.02 16.94
C PRO A 15 -11.51 -11.37 17.23
N ASP A 16 -11.75 -12.51 17.82
CA ASP A 16 -13.12 -12.93 18.19
C ASP A 16 -13.84 -11.88 19.04
N ALA A 17 -13.11 -11.20 19.92
CA ALA A 17 -13.63 -10.12 20.75
C ALA A 17 -14.18 -8.91 19.95
N ALA A 18 -13.69 -8.66 18.72
CA ALA A 18 -14.18 -7.57 17.88
C ALA A 18 -15.60 -7.83 17.35
N LEU A 19 -15.96 -9.09 17.13
CA LEU A 19 -17.26 -9.50 16.63
C LEU A 19 -18.19 -10.03 17.73
N ALA A 20 -17.67 -10.30 18.92
CA ALA A 20 -18.45 -10.86 20.04
C ALA A 20 -19.72 -10.06 20.36
N PRO A 21 -19.69 -8.70 20.44
CA PRO A 21 -20.90 -7.92 20.72
C PRO A 21 -22.01 -8.13 19.67
N LEU A 22 -21.64 -8.41 18.41
CA LEU A 22 -22.60 -8.67 17.33
C LEU A 22 -23.08 -10.12 17.34
N ARG A 23 -22.24 -11.08 17.72
CA ARG A 23 -22.59 -12.50 17.86
C ARG A 23 -23.57 -12.75 19.01
N ASP A 24 -23.51 -11.93 20.05
CA ASP A 24 -24.42 -12.01 21.19
C ASP A 24 -25.87 -11.56 20.85
N LEU A 25 -26.04 -10.91 19.70
CA LEU A 25 -27.34 -10.50 19.20
C LEU A 25 -27.99 -11.63 18.38
N PRO A 26 -29.29 -11.96 18.64
CA PRO A 26 -30.02 -12.78 17.67
C PRO A 26 -29.93 -12.15 16.29
N SER A 27 -29.35 -12.87 15.32
CA SER A 27 -29.03 -12.32 14.01
C SER A 27 -29.62 -13.12 12.87
N ALA A 28 -29.98 -12.42 11.78
CA ALA A 28 -30.47 -13.00 10.54
C ALA A 28 -29.68 -12.41 9.36
N VAL A 29 -29.22 -13.27 8.42
CA VAL A 29 -28.57 -12.87 7.19
C VAL A 29 -29.42 -13.32 6.01
N LEU A 30 -29.88 -12.37 5.20
CA LEU A 30 -30.76 -12.61 4.06
C LEU A 30 -30.01 -12.71 2.75
N GLY A 31 -30.57 -13.49 1.82
CA GLY A 31 -30.05 -13.66 0.47
C GLY A 31 -29.00 -14.78 0.37
N PRO A 32 -28.76 -15.28 -0.84
CA PRO A 32 -27.72 -16.27 -1.15
C PRO A 32 -26.39 -15.62 -1.52
N GLY A 33 -25.32 -16.39 -1.48
CA GLY A 33 -24.02 -16.04 -2.04
C GLY A 33 -22.87 -16.08 -1.04
N PRO A 34 -21.63 -16.26 -1.54
CA PRO A 34 -20.47 -16.58 -0.70
C PRO A 34 -20.16 -15.53 0.37
N CYS A 35 -20.33 -14.24 0.09
CA CYS A 35 -20.13 -13.18 1.08
C CYS A 35 -21.18 -13.23 2.21
N LEU A 36 -22.41 -13.62 1.88
CA LEU A 36 -23.47 -13.76 2.89
C LEU A 36 -23.31 -15.05 3.70
N ASP A 37 -22.72 -16.09 3.11
CA ASP A 37 -22.33 -17.30 3.84
C ASP A 37 -21.19 -16.97 4.83
N THR A 38 -20.24 -16.12 4.43
CA THR A 38 -19.21 -15.57 5.32
C THR A 38 -19.86 -14.76 6.45
N ALA A 39 -20.80 -13.86 6.15
CA ALA A 39 -21.51 -13.08 7.18
C ALA A 39 -22.27 -13.98 8.17
N ARG A 40 -22.91 -15.08 7.69
CA ARG A 40 -23.55 -16.07 8.56
C ARG A 40 -22.56 -16.76 9.48
N ALA A 41 -21.40 -17.15 8.94
CA ALA A 41 -20.33 -17.76 9.73
C ALA A 41 -19.76 -16.80 10.78
N GLU A 42 -19.55 -15.52 10.42
CA GLU A 42 -19.05 -14.50 11.34
C GLU A 42 -20.00 -14.28 12.53
N LEU A 43 -21.30 -14.31 12.30
CA LEU A 43 -22.31 -14.06 13.32
C LEU A 43 -22.78 -15.32 14.05
N GLY A 44 -22.49 -16.53 13.55
CA GLY A 44 -23.15 -17.75 14.03
C GLY A 44 -24.68 -17.69 13.82
N SER A 45 -25.13 -17.03 12.75
CA SER A 45 -26.51 -16.62 12.52
C SER A 45 -27.47 -17.82 12.35
N SER A 46 -28.54 -17.88 13.15
CA SER A 46 -29.56 -18.91 13.08
C SER A 46 -31.00 -18.41 13.35
N ALA A 47 -31.18 -17.10 13.61
CA ALA A 47 -32.46 -16.53 13.93
C ALA A 47 -33.34 -16.31 12.69
N SER A 48 -34.69 -16.35 12.88
CA SER A 48 -35.59 -15.79 11.89
C SER A 48 -35.56 -14.26 11.96
N VAL A 49 -35.91 -13.59 10.88
CA VAL A 49 -35.91 -12.11 10.83
C VAL A 49 -36.81 -11.50 11.91
N SER A 50 -37.94 -12.12 12.18
CA SER A 50 -38.89 -11.63 13.22
C SER A 50 -38.30 -11.63 14.63
N GLY A 51 -37.36 -12.55 14.92
CA GLY A 51 -36.67 -12.64 16.20
C GLY A 51 -35.32 -11.98 16.23
N ALA A 52 -34.80 -11.48 15.10
CA ALA A 52 -33.48 -10.94 15.01
C ALA A 52 -33.39 -9.48 15.52
N ARG A 53 -32.34 -9.19 16.27
CA ARG A 53 -31.93 -7.83 16.67
C ARG A 53 -30.86 -7.25 15.69
N LEU A 54 -30.15 -8.10 14.98
CA LEU A 54 -29.25 -7.73 13.91
C LEU A 54 -29.69 -8.40 12.61
N VAL A 55 -29.92 -7.62 11.56
CA VAL A 55 -30.25 -8.11 10.22
C VAL A 55 -29.19 -7.62 9.24
N VAL A 56 -28.63 -8.54 8.44
CA VAL A 56 -27.67 -8.21 7.36
C VAL A 56 -28.27 -8.68 6.04
N ALA A 57 -28.37 -7.80 5.06
CA ALA A 57 -28.94 -8.13 3.77
C ALA A 57 -28.37 -7.29 2.62
N PRO A 58 -28.27 -7.82 1.39
CA PRO A 58 -28.19 -6.96 0.22
C PRO A 58 -29.55 -6.31 -0.06
N ALA A 59 -29.55 -5.07 -0.50
CA ALA A 59 -30.79 -4.32 -0.75
C ALA A 59 -31.73 -5.03 -1.73
N GLY A 60 -31.18 -5.71 -2.73
CA GLY A 60 -31.96 -6.48 -3.71
C GLY A 60 -32.65 -7.73 -3.15
N ALA A 61 -32.29 -8.19 -1.94
CA ALA A 61 -32.97 -9.30 -1.27
C ALA A 61 -34.13 -8.84 -0.36
N VAL A 62 -34.38 -7.52 -0.25
CA VAL A 62 -35.39 -6.90 0.62
C VAL A 62 -36.47 -6.29 -0.26
N GLY A 63 -37.66 -6.91 -0.28
CA GLY A 63 -38.78 -6.45 -1.08
C GLY A 63 -39.58 -5.31 -0.45
N SER A 64 -39.54 -5.22 0.89
CA SER A 64 -40.26 -4.21 1.65
C SER A 64 -39.57 -3.88 2.98
N PRO A 65 -39.83 -2.70 3.58
CA PRO A 65 -39.31 -2.36 4.90
C PRO A 65 -39.64 -3.41 5.97
N ALA A 66 -40.82 -4.03 5.86
CA ALA A 66 -41.27 -5.05 6.81
C ALA A 66 -40.42 -6.32 6.80
N ASP A 67 -39.78 -6.64 5.66
CA ASP A 67 -38.92 -7.83 5.52
C ASP A 67 -37.68 -7.75 6.43
N VAL A 68 -37.29 -6.55 6.82
CA VAL A 68 -36.16 -6.29 7.74
C VAL A 68 -36.61 -5.59 9.03
N GLY A 69 -37.92 -5.39 9.20
CA GLY A 69 -38.52 -4.78 10.40
C GLY A 69 -38.20 -3.29 10.55
N LEU A 70 -38.13 -2.57 9.46
CA LEU A 70 -37.94 -1.12 9.44
C LEU A 70 -39.23 -0.37 9.04
N PRO A 71 -39.39 0.90 9.45
CA PRO A 71 -40.52 1.72 9.00
C PRO A 71 -40.37 2.18 7.54
N ALA A 72 -39.11 2.34 7.06
CA ALA A 72 -38.76 2.70 5.70
C ALA A 72 -37.39 2.14 5.36
N LEU A 73 -37.14 1.83 4.08
CA LEU A 73 -35.79 1.46 3.62
C LEU A 73 -34.97 2.73 3.36
N PRO A 74 -33.70 2.78 3.83
CA PRO A 74 -32.80 3.86 3.49
C PRO A 74 -32.34 3.73 2.03
N GLY A 75 -31.85 4.82 1.45
CA GLY A 75 -31.07 4.76 0.23
C GLY A 75 -29.73 4.08 0.51
N VAL A 76 -29.37 3.06 -0.27
CA VAL A 76 -28.07 2.39 -0.19
C VAL A 76 -27.20 2.92 -1.34
N PRO A 77 -26.06 3.55 -1.07
CA PRO A 77 -25.20 4.07 -2.14
C PRO A 77 -24.56 2.94 -2.94
N ALA A 78 -24.26 3.20 -4.21
CA ALA A 78 -23.62 2.24 -5.10
C ALA A 78 -22.29 1.72 -4.51
N GLY A 79 -22.11 0.39 -4.50
CA GLY A 79 -20.94 -0.27 -3.92
C GLY A 79 -20.79 -0.13 -2.39
N GLY A 80 -21.70 0.60 -1.74
CA GLY A 80 -21.67 0.93 -0.32
C GLY A 80 -22.74 0.23 0.49
N HIS A 81 -22.92 0.69 1.72
CA HIS A 81 -23.88 0.14 2.68
C HIS A 81 -24.58 1.25 3.48
N ALA A 82 -25.69 0.86 4.10
CA ALA A 82 -26.39 1.65 5.11
C ALA A 82 -26.53 0.83 6.40
N ILE A 83 -26.31 1.47 7.54
CA ILE A 83 -26.53 0.91 8.87
C ILE A 83 -27.66 1.71 9.52
N VAL A 84 -28.76 1.04 9.82
CA VAL A 84 -29.94 1.63 10.47
C VAL A 84 -30.05 1.13 11.89
N ARG A 85 -30.01 2.04 12.85
CA ARG A 85 -30.22 1.74 14.28
C ARG A 85 -31.57 2.26 14.73
N THR A 86 -32.38 1.37 15.26
CA THR A 86 -33.64 1.67 15.94
C THR A 86 -33.50 1.32 17.43
N ALA A 87 -34.53 1.57 18.23
CA ALA A 87 -34.55 1.19 19.65
C ALA A 87 -34.34 -0.32 19.86
N ASP A 88 -34.85 -1.15 18.92
CA ASP A 88 -34.94 -2.60 19.11
C ASP A 88 -34.02 -3.39 18.18
N ARG A 89 -33.46 -2.75 17.15
CA ARG A 89 -32.83 -3.47 16.03
C ARG A 89 -31.74 -2.65 15.34
N VAL A 90 -30.74 -3.37 14.81
CA VAL A 90 -29.74 -2.87 13.86
C VAL A 90 -29.93 -3.59 12.53
N VAL A 91 -29.98 -2.86 11.45
CA VAL A 91 -30.10 -3.41 10.09
C VAL A 91 -28.93 -2.89 9.24
N VAL A 92 -28.18 -3.81 8.65
CA VAL A 92 -27.11 -3.53 7.70
C VAL A 92 -27.60 -3.88 6.30
N LEU A 93 -27.71 -2.89 5.42
CA LEU A 93 -28.08 -3.07 4.02
C LEU A 93 -26.89 -2.74 3.11
N GLY A 94 -26.43 -3.71 2.33
CA GLY A 94 -25.42 -3.49 1.30
C GLY A 94 -26.03 -3.31 -0.08
N ALA A 95 -25.37 -2.61 -0.99
CA ALA A 95 -25.78 -2.55 -2.40
C ALA A 95 -25.85 -3.95 -3.03
N ASP A 96 -24.96 -4.84 -2.59
CA ASP A 96 -24.83 -6.25 -2.98
C ASP A 96 -24.33 -7.09 -1.81
N GLY A 97 -24.03 -8.38 -2.04
CA GLY A 97 -23.49 -9.28 -1.01
C GLY A 97 -22.14 -8.84 -0.43
N PRO A 98 -21.15 -8.52 -1.26
CA PRO A 98 -19.88 -7.93 -0.80
C PRO A 98 -20.06 -6.66 0.05
N ALA A 99 -20.92 -5.74 -0.37
CA ALA A 99 -21.19 -4.51 0.37
C ALA A 99 -21.91 -4.78 1.70
N ALA A 100 -22.81 -5.77 1.77
CA ALA A 100 -23.45 -6.19 3.01
C ALA A 100 -22.44 -6.77 4.02
N LEU A 101 -21.48 -7.59 3.56
CA LEU A 101 -20.41 -8.11 4.39
C LEU A 101 -19.49 -6.98 4.91
N ARG A 102 -19.10 -6.04 4.04
CA ARG A 102 -18.33 -4.85 4.46
C ARG A 102 -19.10 -3.98 5.45
N GLY A 103 -20.42 -3.85 5.27
CA GLY A 103 -21.30 -3.17 6.21
C GLY A 103 -21.33 -3.84 7.58
N LEU A 104 -21.29 -5.17 7.65
CA LEU A 104 -21.16 -5.90 8.91
C LEU A 104 -19.85 -5.58 9.63
N TYR A 105 -18.72 -5.57 8.90
CA TYR A 105 -17.44 -5.18 9.48
C TYR A 105 -17.39 -3.69 9.86
N ALA A 106 -18.08 -2.83 9.10
CA ALA A 106 -18.22 -1.41 9.46
C ALA A 106 -18.99 -1.25 10.78
N LEU A 107 -20.07 -2.03 10.98
CA LEU A 107 -20.79 -2.04 12.24
C LEU A 107 -19.90 -2.48 13.41
N ALA A 108 -19.11 -3.55 13.23
CA ALA A 108 -18.15 -4.01 14.25
C ALA A 108 -17.13 -2.91 14.62
N ARG A 109 -16.63 -2.19 13.62
CA ARG A 109 -15.72 -1.06 13.80
C ARG A 109 -16.36 0.09 14.55
N GLU A 110 -17.59 0.50 14.17
CA GLU A 110 -18.32 1.56 14.85
C GLU A 110 -18.54 1.22 16.34
N GLU A 111 -18.93 -0.02 16.66
CA GLU A 111 -19.09 -0.49 18.04
C GLU A 111 -17.77 -0.50 18.83
N ALA A 112 -16.65 -0.91 18.17
CA ALA A 112 -15.34 -0.91 18.80
C ALA A 112 -14.83 0.51 19.10
N VAL A 113 -14.98 1.44 18.15
CA VAL A 113 -14.59 2.85 18.32
C VAL A 113 -15.48 3.53 19.36
N ALA A 114 -16.77 3.27 19.35
CA ALA A 114 -17.69 3.79 20.36
C ALA A 114 -17.25 3.40 21.80
N ARG A 115 -16.81 2.15 21.97
CA ARG A 115 -16.26 1.68 23.25
C ARG A 115 -14.92 2.35 23.60
N LEU A 116 -14.04 2.58 22.61
CA LEU A 116 -12.77 3.28 22.81
C LEU A 116 -12.99 4.73 23.26
N THR A 117 -13.97 5.41 22.65
CA THR A 117 -14.25 6.83 22.89
C THR A 117 -15.25 7.07 24.03
N GLY A 118 -15.89 6.01 24.54
CA GLY A 118 -16.95 6.12 25.55
C GLY A 118 -18.25 6.73 25.00
N SER A 119 -18.45 6.71 23.67
CA SER A 119 -19.67 7.17 23.01
C SER A 119 -20.65 6.01 22.80
N GLU A 120 -21.96 6.30 22.75
CA GLU A 120 -22.95 5.33 22.34
C GLU A 120 -23.47 5.66 20.94
N PRO A 121 -23.46 4.69 20.00
CA PRO A 121 -24.04 4.93 18.68
C PRO A 121 -25.54 5.20 18.82
N GLY A 122 -25.96 6.41 18.45
CA GLY A 122 -27.36 6.82 18.53
C GLY A 122 -28.25 6.11 17.51
N ALA A 123 -29.58 6.15 17.75
CA ALA A 123 -30.58 5.74 16.75
C ALA A 123 -30.46 6.64 15.50
N GLY A 124 -30.57 6.05 14.31
CA GLY A 124 -30.46 6.77 13.05
C GLY A 124 -29.97 5.90 11.90
N THR A 125 -29.64 6.54 10.80
CA THR A 125 -29.09 5.89 9.62
C THR A 125 -27.74 6.51 9.28
N THR A 126 -26.74 5.66 9.16
CA THR A 126 -25.43 6.02 8.58
C THR A 126 -25.28 5.33 7.23
N THR A 127 -24.71 6.03 6.25
CA THR A 127 -24.41 5.45 4.94
C THR A 127 -22.94 5.65 4.62
N SER A 128 -22.34 4.68 3.96
CA SER A 128 -20.94 4.75 3.53
C SER A 128 -20.77 4.09 2.17
N ALA A 129 -19.98 4.71 1.32
CA ALA A 129 -19.63 4.18 0.01
C ALA A 129 -18.14 4.38 -0.26
N PRO A 130 -17.51 3.52 -1.06
CA PRO A 130 -16.12 3.71 -1.42
C PRO A 130 -15.95 4.96 -2.28
N GLU A 131 -14.99 5.81 -1.92
CA GLU A 131 -14.57 6.95 -2.74
C GLU A 131 -13.83 6.47 -3.99
N GLN A 132 -12.91 5.53 -3.80
CA GLN A 132 -12.08 5.03 -4.89
C GLN A 132 -12.76 3.83 -5.58
N PRO A 133 -12.94 3.87 -6.92
CA PRO A 133 -13.57 2.77 -7.66
C PRO A 133 -12.73 1.49 -7.66
N LEU A 134 -11.39 1.58 -7.63
CA LEU A 134 -10.46 0.48 -7.43
C LEU A 134 -9.70 0.66 -6.12
N ARG A 135 -9.67 -0.39 -5.29
CA ARG A 135 -8.94 -0.48 -4.02
C ARG A 135 -8.24 -1.82 -3.99
N MET A 136 -7.02 -1.84 -4.54
CA MET A 136 -6.29 -3.07 -4.85
C MET A 136 -4.99 -3.16 -4.05
N LEU A 137 -4.60 -4.37 -3.66
CA LEU A 137 -3.26 -4.68 -3.18
C LEU A 137 -2.52 -5.56 -4.19
N ASP A 138 -1.36 -5.11 -4.61
CA ASP A 138 -0.44 -5.86 -5.46
C ASP A 138 0.56 -6.59 -4.57
N HIS A 139 0.54 -7.92 -4.55
CA HIS A 139 1.47 -8.67 -3.72
C HIS A 139 2.82 -8.83 -4.42
N TRP A 140 3.88 -8.36 -3.78
CA TRP A 140 5.24 -8.75 -4.14
C TRP A 140 5.51 -10.14 -3.59
N ASP A 141 4.97 -11.14 -4.27
CA ASP A 141 5.08 -12.53 -3.90
C ASP A 141 5.22 -13.39 -5.16
N ASN A 142 6.04 -14.39 -5.12
CA ASN A 142 6.34 -15.23 -6.26
C ASN A 142 6.21 -16.71 -5.89
N VAL A 143 5.86 -17.53 -6.87
CA VAL A 143 5.82 -19.01 -6.76
C VAL A 143 7.19 -19.54 -6.31
N ALA A 144 8.27 -18.96 -6.86
CA ALA A 144 9.63 -19.26 -6.46
C ALA A 144 10.36 -18.00 -6.00
N ALA A 145 11.18 -18.10 -4.93
CA ALA A 145 12.00 -16.98 -4.49
C ALA A 145 13.08 -16.67 -5.54
N HIS A 146 13.18 -15.41 -5.93
CA HIS A 146 14.23 -14.97 -6.85
C HIS A 146 15.61 -15.05 -6.16
N PRO A 147 16.64 -15.63 -6.81
CA PRO A 147 17.92 -15.90 -6.17
C PRO A 147 18.71 -14.65 -5.78
N VAL A 148 18.48 -13.52 -6.45
CA VAL A 148 19.18 -12.25 -6.20
C VAL A 148 18.31 -11.27 -5.43
N MET A 149 17.03 -11.12 -5.85
CA MET A 149 16.11 -10.11 -5.31
C MET A 149 15.23 -10.64 -4.16
N GLY A 150 15.43 -11.87 -3.76
CA GLY A 150 14.65 -12.67 -2.78
C GLY A 150 13.69 -11.90 -1.86
N GLN A 151 14.21 -11.13 -0.92
CA GLN A 151 13.38 -10.39 0.04
C GLN A 151 12.63 -9.22 -0.59
N VAL A 152 13.25 -8.48 -1.52
CA VAL A 152 12.61 -7.33 -2.17
C VAL A 152 11.40 -7.78 -3.00
N GLU A 153 11.50 -8.94 -3.64
CA GLU A 153 10.39 -9.47 -4.45
C GLU A 153 9.35 -10.28 -3.65
N ARG A 154 9.68 -10.67 -2.42
CA ARG A 154 8.77 -11.47 -1.56
C ARG A 154 8.33 -10.72 -0.31
N GLY A 155 9.01 -9.61 0.02
CA GLY A 155 8.76 -8.81 1.21
C GLY A 155 9.48 -9.30 2.47
N TYR A 156 9.07 -8.77 3.61
CA TYR A 156 9.85 -8.75 4.84
C TYR A 156 9.16 -9.48 6.01
N SER A 157 8.14 -10.30 5.70
CA SER A 157 7.21 -10.88 6.68
C SER A 157 7.20 -12.40 6.66
N GLY A 158 8.34 -13.02 6.33
CA GLY A 158 8.48 -14.47 6.24
C GLY A 158 8.27 -15.01 4.84
N GLY A 159 7.75 -16.24 4.74
CA GLY A 159 7.41 -16.89 3.47
C GLY A 159 6.07 -16.42 2.91
N SER A 160 5.72 -16.95 1.73
CA SER A 160 4.44 -16.65 1.09
C SER A 160 3.26 -17.28 1.82
N ILE A 161 2.12 -16.57 1.84
CA ILE A 161 0.83 -17.17 2.24
C ILE A 161 0.19 -17.96 1.09
N PHE A 162 0.59 -17.70 -0.17
CA PHE A 162 0.06 -18.35 -1.36
C PHE A 162 0.87 -19.56 -1.80
N TYR A 163 2.21 -19.48 -1.67
CA TYR A 163 3.14 -20.40 -2.31
C TYR A 163 4.08 -21.08 -1.30
N ALA A 164 4.40 -22.32 -1.57
CA ALA A 164 5.44 -23.06 -0.86
C ALA A 164 6.07 -24.09 -1.82
N ASP A 165 7.38 -24.30 -1.70
CA ASP A 165 8.12 -25.29 -2.47
C ASP A 165 7.93 -25.21 -4.00
N GLY A 166 7.68 -24.00 -4.51
CA GLY A 166 7.48 -23.74 -5.93
C GLY A 166 6.07 -24.07 -6.45
N GLU A 167 5.09 -24.23 -5.57
CA GLU A 167 3.70 -24.55 -5.89
C GLU A 167 2.73 -23.72 -5.04
N VAL A 168 1.47 -23.65 -5.44
CA VAL A 168 0.41 -23.08 -4.61
C VAL A 168 0.15 -23.99 -3.40
N ARG A 169 0.08 -23.40 -2.21
CA ARG A 169 -0.17 -24.14 -0.97
C ARG A 169 -1.44 -24.99 -1.06
N ALA A 170 -1.38 -26.21 -0.53
CA ALA A 170 -2.55 -27.08 -0.43
C ALA A 170 -3.58 -26.50 0.56
N ASP A 171 -3.11 -25.98 1.71
CA ASP A 171 -3.93 -25.30 2.71
C ASP A 171 -3.93 -23.79 2.44
N LEU A 172 -5.11 -23.24 2.15
CA LEU A 172 -5.38 -21.82 1.92
C LEU A 172 -6.16 -21.17 3.08
N SER A 173 -6.19 -21.79 4.26
CA SER A 173 -6.86 -21.25 5.44
C SER A 173 -6.35 -19.85 5.80
N ARG A 174 -5.02 -19.66 5.75
CA ARG A 174 -4.40 -18.37 6.00
C ARG A 174 -4.77 -17.32 4.94
N VAL A 175 -4.94 -17.70 3.68
CA VAL A 175 -5.44 -16.81 2.63
C VAL A 175 -6.88 -16.40 2.91
N ARG A 176 -7.70 -17.32 3.45
CA ARG A 176 -9.08 -17.02 3.85
C ARG A 176 -9.13 -16.00 4.99
N ASP A 177 -8.31 -16.18 6.02
CA ASP A 177 -8.21 -15.20 7.11
C ASP A 177 -7.74 -13.84 6.59
N TYR A 178 -6.77 -13.82 5.68
CA TYR A 178 -6.33 -12.60 5.03
C TYR A 178 -7.42 -11.91 4.23
N ALA A 179 -8.20 -12.65 3.45
CA ALA A 179 -9.32 -12.10 2.69
C ALA A 179 -10.38 -11.44 3.60
N ARG A 180 -10.66 -12.04 4.78
CA ARG A 180 -11.53 -11.44 5.81
C ARG A 180 -10.96 -10.10 6.32
N LEU A 181 -9.67 -10.07 6.66
CA LEU A 181 -8.99 -8.86 7.11
C LEU A 181 -9.09 -7.74 6.07
N LEU A 182 -8.87 -8.05 4.81
CA LEU A 182 -8.96 -7.08 3.71
C LEU A 182 -10.39 -6.56 3.48
N ALA A 183 -11.38 -7.46 3.48
CA ALA A 183 -12.78 -7.07 3.33
C ALA A 183 -13.23 -6.09 4.43
N ALA A 184 -12.72 -6.27 5.67
CA ALA A 184 -13.03 -5.39 6.79
C ALA A 184 -12.49 -3.96 6.63
N THR A 185 -11.48 -3.75 5.79
CA THR A 185 -10.91 -2.43 5.50
C THR A 185 -11.47 -1.80 4.22
N GLY A 186 -12.19 -2.57 3.40
CA GLY A 186 -12.77 -2.08 2.14
C GLY A 186 -11.96 -2.38 0.88
N VAL A 187 -10.85 -3.14 0.96
CA VAL A 187 -10.12 -3.65 -0.20
C VAL A 187 -11.03 -4.58 -1.01
N GLU A 188 -10.99 -4.48 -2.35
CA GLU A 188 -11.87 -5.25 -3.24
C GLU A 188 -11.13 -6.07 -4.30
N ALA A 189 -9.82 -5.88 -4.43
CA ALA A 189 -9.02 -6.58 -5.43
C ALA A 189 -7.62 -6.90 -4.89
N VAL A 190 -7.03 -7.98 -5.39
CA VAL A 190 -5.66 -8.38 -5.08
C VAL A 190 -4.96 -8.92 -6.33
N GLY A 191 -3.71 -8.50 -6.55
CA GLY A 191 -2.76 -9.18 -7.43
C GLY A 191 -2.05 -10.25 -6.61
N ILE A 192 -2.06 -11.49 -7.08
CA ILE A 192 -1.56 -12.64 -6.29
C ILE A 192 -0.09 -12.97 -6.54
N ASN A 193 0.54 -12.32 -7.50
CA ASN A 193 1.95 -12.52 -7.83
C ASN A 193 2.63 -11.19 -8.20
N ASN A 194 3.95 -11.17 -8.05
CA ASN A 194 4.79 -9.99 -8.28
C ASN A 194 4.73 -9.53 -9.75
N VAL A 195 4.85 -8.22 -9.94
CA VAL A 195 4.95 -7.57 -11.26
C VAL A 195 6.25 -7.93 -12.01
N ASN A 196 7.29 -8.39 -11.31
CA ASN A 196 8.47 -9.00 -11.89
C ASN A 196 8.17 -10.48 -12.18
N VAL A 197 7.52 -10.74 -13.31
CA VAL A 197 7.06 -12.08 -13.68
C VAL A 197 8.21 -12.87 -14.28
N HIS A 198 8.60 -13.95 -13.61
CA HIS A 198 9.58 -14.90 -14.09
C HIS A 198 8.88 -16.10 -14.77
N ALA A 199 9.66 -17.02 -15.35
CA ALA A 199 9.11 -18.14 -16.11
C ALA A 199 8.14 -19.01 -15.31
N ARG A 200 8.37 -19.16 -14.00
CA ARG A 200 7.50 -19.96 -13.12
C ARG A 200 6.15 -19.30 -12.92
N GLU A 201 6.13 -17.99 -12.67
CA GLU A 201 4.91 -17.20 -12.47
C GLU A 201 4.12 -17.06 -13.77
N ALA A 202 4.79 -17.00 -14.92
CA ALA A 202 4.12 -16.97 -16.22
C ALA A 202 3.20 -18.20 -16.43
N CYS A 203 3.55 -19.37 -15.88
CA CYS A 203 2.74 -20.59 -15.98
C CYS A 203 1.38 -20.47 -15.24
N LEU A 204 1.15 -19.47 -14.40
CA LEU A 204 -0.16 -19.21 -13.79
C LEU A 204 -1.25 -18.92 -14.84
N LEU A 205 -0.88 -18.51 -16.06
CA LEU A 205 -1.80 -18.34 -17.20
C LEU A 205 -2.19 -19.64 -17.90
N THR A 206 -1.51 -20.75 -17.61
CA THR A 206 -1.65 -22.05 -18.30
C THR A 206 -1.79 -23.18 -17.29
N ASP A 207 -0.71 -23.90 -17.01
CA ASP A 207 -0.72 -25.10 -16.16
C ASP A 207 -1.12 -24.81 -14.71
N GLY A 208 -0.81 -23.62 -14.20
CA GLY A 208 -1.18 -23.15 -12.85
C GLY A 208 -2.60 -22.61 -12.74
N LEU A 209 -3.39 -22.58 -13.81
CA LEU A 209 -4.69 -21.90 -13.81
C LEU A 209 -5.71 -22.55 -12.86
N GLY A 210 -5.64 -23.87 -12.65
CA GLY A 210 -6.45 -24.56 -11.65
C GLY A 210 -6.18 -24.07 -10.21
N ASP A 211 -4.93 -23.78 -9.89
CA ASP A 211 -4.53 -23.25 -8.60
C ASP A 211 -4.92 -21.77 -8.42
N VAL A 212 -4.85 -20.99 -9.50
CA VAL A 212 -5.38 -19.62 -9.53
C VAL A 212 -6.88 -19.63 -9.21
N ALA A 213 -7.64 -20.56 -9.78
CA ALA A 213 -9.07 -20.70 -9.49
C ALA A 213 -9.35 -21.05 -8.02
N ARG A 214 -8.51 -21.88 -7.38
CA ARG A 214 -8.62 -22.19 -5.95
C ARG A 214 -8.40 -20.95 -5.07
N ILE A 215 -7.40 -20.14 -5.39
CA ILE A 215 -7.13 -18.87 -4.68
C ILE A 215 -8.31 -17.89 -4.90
N ALA A 216 -8.80 -17.76 -6.13
CA ALA A 216 -9.94 -16.92 -6.47
C ALA A 216 -11.19 -17.27 -5.66
N GLU A 217 -11.49 -18.56 -5.49
CA GLU A 217 -12.64 -19.03 -4.70
C GLU A 217 -12.56 -18.56 -3.25
N VAL A 218 -11.36 -18.61 -2.67
CA VAL A 218 -11.14 -18.12 -1.29
C VAL A 218 -11.41 -16.62 -1.18
N PHE A 219 -10.87 -15.80 -2.08
CA PHE A 219 -11.09 -14.35 -2.06
C PHE A 219 -12.54 -13.96 -2.38
N ARG A 220 -13.21 -14.68 -3.28
CA ARG A 220 -14.62 -14.47 -3.63
C ARG A 220 -15.53 -14.58 -2.41
N SER A 221 -15.22 -15.46 -1.46
CA SER A 221 -15.98 -15.59 -0.21
C SER A 221 -15.99 -14.31 0.64
N SER A 222 -15.06 -13.40 0.38
CA SER A 222 -14.92 -12.08 1.03
C SER A 222 -15.21 -10.91 0.09
N GLY A 223 -15.71 -11.19 -1.12
CA GLY A 223 -16.06 -10.17 -2.11
C GLY A 223 -14.85 -9.45 -2.72
N ILE A 224 -13.75 -10.17 -2.87
CA ILE A 224 -12.48 -9.67 -3.41
C ILE A 224 -12.18 -10.41 -4.72
N ARG A 225 -11.89 -9.64 -5.77
CA ARG A 225 -11.48 -10.17 -7.07
C ARG A 225 -9.96 -10.34 -7.13
N ILE A 226 -9.49 -11.31 -7.89
CA ILE A 226 -8.06 -11.48 -8.12
C ILE A 226 -7.62 -10.93 -9.48
N PHE A 227 -6.38 -10.47 -9.52
CA PHE A 227 -5.63 -10.07 -10.70
C PHE A 227 -4.38 -10.94 -10.81
N LEU A 228 -3.86 -11.12 -12.03
CA LEU A 228 -2.56 -11.73 -12.29
C LEU A 228 -1.61 -10.69 -12.88
N SER A 229 -0.43 -10.61 -12.29
CA SER A 229 0.70 -9.98 -12.97
C SER A 229 1.19 -10.89 -14.09
N VAL A 230 1.38 -10.32 -15.30
CA VAL A 230 1.76 -11.09 -16.50
C VAL A 230 3.02 -10.50 -17.15
N SER A 231 3.84 -11.38 -17.70
CA SER A 231 4.94 -10.94 -18.57
C SER A 231 4.38 -10.50 -19.92
N PHE A 232 4.83 -9.35 -20.41
CA PHE A 232 4.48 -8.89 -21.76
C PHE A 232 4.91 -9.90 -22.85
N ALA A 233 5.97 -10.66 -22.60
CA ALA A 233 6.49 -11.69 -23.50
C ALA A 233 5.81 -13.06 -23.32
N SER A 234 4.69 -13.18 -22.58
CA SER A 234 3.99 -14.47 -22.40
C SER A 234 3.66 -15.21 -23.71
N PRO A 235 3.30 -14.54 -24.83
CA PRO A 235 3.10 -15.23 -26.12
C PRO A 235 4.33 -16.00 -26.61
N MET A 236 5.53 -15.48 -26.35
CA MET A 236 6.80 -16.15 -26.69
C MET A 236 7.12 -17.25 -25.67
N LEU A 237 6.96 -16.96 -24.37
CA LEU A 237 7.33 -17.86 -23.27
C LEU A 237 6.43 -19.10 -23.21
N LEU A 238 5.15 -18.95 -23.49
CA LEU A 238 4.10 -19.96 -23.29
C LEU A 238 3.43 -20.37 -24.59
N GLY A 239 3.40 -19.49 -25.60
CA GLY A 239 2.69 -19.68 -26.86
C GLY A 239 3.58 -20.18 -28.00
N GLY A 240 4.90 -20.19 -27.82
CA GLY A 240 5.84 -20.58 -28.87
C GLY A 240 5.86 -19.60 -30.05
N LEU A 241 5.39 -18.35 -29.89
CA LEU A 241 5.50 -17.34 -30.91
C LEU A 241 6.92 -16.75 -30.95
N ASP A 242 7.35 -16.29 -32.13
CA ASP A 242 8.67 -15.66 -32.29
C ASP A 242 8.68 -14.17 -31.90
N SER A 243 7.52 -13.60 -31.57
CA SER A 243 7.34 -12.18 -31.29
C SER A 243 6.31 -11.95 -30.18
N ALA A 244 6.43 -10.80 -29.50
CA ALA A 244 5.39 -10.23 -28.66
C ALA A 244 5.01 -8.80 -29.12
N ASP A 245 5.21 -8.48 -30.44
CA ASP A 245 4.78 -7.19 -31.02
C ASP A 245 3.28 -7.01 -30.82
N PRO A 246 2.82 -5.96 -30.09
CA PRO A 246 1.40 -5.76 -29.79
C PRO A 246 0.53 -5.49 -31.04
N LEU A 247 1.13 -5.19 -32.17
CA LEU A 247 0.42 -5.01 -33.45
C LEU A 247 0.41 -6.28 -34.33
N ASP A 248 1.05 -7.36 -33.87
CA ASP A 248 0.98 -8.66 -34.57
C ASP A 248 -0.37 -9.33 -34.26
N PRO A 249 -1.19 -9.65 -35.30
CA PRO A 249 -2.46 -10.34 -35.11
C PRO A 249 -2.35 -11.69 -34.40
N ALA A 250 -1.23 -12.43 -34.57
CA ALA A 250 -1.02 -13.71 -33.90
C ALA A 250 -0.80 -13.50 -32.38
N VAL A 251 -0.09 -12.46 -31.97
CA VAL A 251 0.11 -12.07 -30.58
C VAL A 251 -1.22 -11.64 -29.96
N ALA A 252 -2.00 -10.80 -30.65
CA ALA A 252 -3.31 -10.37 -30.19
C ALA A 252 -4.28 -11.57 -30.03
N ALA A 253 -4.29 -12.51 -30.98
CA ALA A 253 -5.11 -13.71 -30.91
C ALA A 253 -4.70 -14.63 -29.74
N TRP A 254 -3.39 -14.74 -29.47
CA TRP A 254 -2.89 -15.52 -28.32
C TRP A 254 -3.39 -14.94 -26.99
N TRP A 255 -3.31 -13.61 -26.82
CA TRP A 255 -3.81 -12.94 -25.60
C TRP A 255 -5.32 -13.06 -25.43
N ALA A 256 -6.10 -12.94 -26.51
CA ALA A 256 -7.54 -13.18 -26.49
C ALA A 256 -7.86 -14.60 -26.00
N ALA A 257 -7.20 -15.62 -26.57
CA ALA A 257 -7.39 -16.99 -26.15
C ALA A 257 -6.90 -17.26 -24.71
N ALA A 258 -5.85 -16.59 -24.25
CA ALA A 258 -5.39 -16.66 -22.87
C ALA A 258 -6.42 -16.05 -21.91
N ALA A 259 -6.97 -14.88 -22.22
CA ALA A 259 -8.04 -14.24 -21.45
C ALA A 259 -9.28 -15.17 -21.38
N ASP A 260 -9.73 -15.71 -22.49
CA ASP A 260 -10.87 -16.65 -22.52
C ASP A 260 -10.68 -17.83 -21.57
N ARG A 261 -9.49 -18.42 -21.54
CA ARG A 261 -9.18 -19.53 -20.62
C ARG A 261 -9.22 -19.09 -19.16
N VAL A 262 -8.65 -17.90 -18.84
CA VAL A 262 -8.64 -17.39 -17.46
C VAL A 262 -10.06 -17.12 -16.99
N TYR A 263 -10.89 -16.44 -17.79
CA TYR A 263 -12.28 -16.14 -17.40
C TYR A 263 -13.18 -17.40 -17.37
N ALA A 264 -12.86 -18.43 -18.16
CA ALA A 264 -13.55 -19.72 -18.05
C ALA A 264 -13.27 -20.42 -16.71
N ALA A 265 -12.04 -20.26 -16.17
CA ALA A 265 -11.66 -20.84 -14.88
C ALA A 265 -12.07 -19.94 -13.69
N VAL A 266 -12.02 -18.62 -13.86
CA VAL A 266 -12.30 -17.60 -12.84
C VAL A 266 -13.25 -16.56 -13.42
N PRO A 267 -14.58 -16.77 -13.38
CA PRO A 267 -15.56 -15.91 -14.05
C PRO A 267 -15.59 -14.45 -13.58
N ASP A 268 -15.17 -14.19 -12.36
CA ASP A 268 -15.08 -12.85 -11.75
C ASP A 268 -13.65 -12.31 -11.72
N PHE A 269 -12.76 -12.84 -12.54
CA PHE A 269 -11.37 -12.38 -12.65
C PHE A 269 -11.31 -10.89 -12.96
N GLY A 270 -10.48 -10.14 -12.18
CA GLY A 270 -10.39 -8.69 -12.28
C GLY A 270 -9.64 -8.21 -13.52
N GLY A 271 -8.60 -8.92 -13.93
CA GLY A 271 -7.78 -8.55 -15.08
C GLY A 271 -6.28 -8.74 -14.88
N PHE A 272 -5.50 -8.12 -15.73
CA PHE A 272 -4.05 -8.25 -15.75
C PHE A 272 -3.35 -7.02 -15.19
N LEU A 273 -2.21 -7.25 -14.51
CA LEU A 273 -1.27 -6.22 -14.07
C LEU A 273 0.05 -6.40 -14.83
N VAL A 274 0.59 -5.30 -15.36
CA VAL A 274 1.77 -5.33 -16.23
C VAL A 274 2.81 -4.32 -15.80
N LYS A 275 4.06 -4.76 -15.69
CA LYS A 275 5.27 -3.96 -15.69
C LYS A 275 6.02 -4.23 -16.99
N ALA A 276 6.27 -3.22 -17.81
CA ALA A 276 6.89 -3.36 -19.11
C ALA A 276 8.04 -2.35 -19.28
N ASP A 277 9.04 -2.70 -20.08
CA ASP A 277 10.20 -1.87 -20.42
C ASP A 277 10.92 -1.28 -19.21
N SER A 278 10.98 -2.02 -18.12
CA SER A 278 11.59 -1.56 -16.87
C SER A 278 12.28 -2.70 -16.13
N GLU A 279 13.49 -2.45 -15.65
CA GLU A 279 14.28 -3.38 -14.82
C GLU A 279 14.39 -4.80 -15.42
N GLY A 280 14.59 -4.87 -16.74
CA GLY A 280 14.73 -6.13 -17.46
C GLY A 280 13.42 -6.82 -17.83
N GLN A 281 12.28 -6.29 -17.44
CA GLN A 281 10.99 -6.80 -17.92
C GLN A 281 10.76 -6.43 -19.39
N PRO A 282 10.32 -7.37 -20.22
CA PRO A 282 10.05 -7.12 -21.64
C PRO A 282 8.87 -6.17 -21.82
N GLY A 283 8.89 -5.42 -22.94
CA GLY A 283 7.84 -4.47 -23.24
C GLY A 283 7.78 -4.07 -24.71
N PRO A 284 6.85 -3.18 -25.07
CA PRO A 284 6.60 -2.75 -26.44
C PRO A 284 7.77 -2.03 -27.10
N PHE A 285 8.69 -1.41 -26.36
CA PHE A 285 9.84 -0.69 -26.93
C PHE A 285 10.75 -1.59 -27.77
N ALA A 286 10.85 -2.89 -27.44
CA ALA A 286 11.62 -3.84 -28.23
C ALA A 286 11.14 -3.95 -29.67
N TYR A 287 9.91 -3.56 -29.96
CA TYR A 287 9.24 -3.59 -31.27
C TYR A 287 9.02 -2.20 -31.86
N GLY A 288 9.59 -1.15 -31.25
CA GLY A 288 9.35 0.22 -31.68
C GLY A 288 7.91 0.70 -31.47
N ARG A 289 7.19 0.12 -30.49
CA ARG A 289 5.82 0.44 -30.14
C ARG A 289 5.74 1.23 -28.85
N SER A 290 4.63 1.94 -28.66
CA SER A 290 4.36 2.69 -27.45
C SER A 290 3.78 1.80 -26.33
N HIS A 291 3.83 2.28 -25.08
CA HIS A 291 3.12 1.65 -23.97
C HIS A 291 1.61 1.56 -24.20
N ALA A 292 1.02 2.53 -24.93
CA ALA A 292 -0.40 2.49 -25.27
C ALA A 292 -0.70 1.33 -26.25
N ASP A 293 0.17 1.06 -27.23
CA ASP A 293 -0.02 -0.10 -28.11
C ASP A 293 -0.03 -1.41 -27.32
N GLY A 294 0.92 -1.56 -26.39
CA GLY A 294 1.01 -2.76 -25.54
C GLY A 294 -0.20 -2.92 -24.61
N ALA A 295 -0.58 -1.86 -23.93
CA ALA A 295 -1.71 -1.87 -23.01
C ALA A 295 -3.04 -2.10 -23.72
N ASN A 296 -3.25 -1.47 -24.87
CA ASN A 296 -4.48 -1.58 -25.64
C ASN A 296 -4.68 -2.98 -26.25
N MET A 297 -3.60 -3.67 -26.63
CA MET A 297 -3.66 -5.05 -27.06
C MET A 297 -4.22 -5.94 -25.94
N LEU A 298 -3.72 -5.81 -24.73
CA LEU A 298 -4.23 -6.57 -23.57
C LEU A 298 -5.65 -6.14 -23.20
N ALA A 299 -5.96 -4.85 -23.28
CA ALA A 299 -7.28 -4.33 -23.03
C ALA A 299 -8.33 -4.93 -23.99
N ALA A 300 -7.98 -5.07 -25.28
CA ALA A 300 -8.83 -5.73 -26.25
C ALA A 300 -9.13 -7.19 -25.88
N ALA A 301 -8.16 -7.91 -25.30
CA ALA A 301 -8.33 -9.31 -24.87
C ALA A 301 -9.30 -9.45 -23.68
N VAL A 302 -9.31 -8.51 -22.72
CA VAL A 302 -10.16 -8.61 -21.52
C VAL A 302 -11.52 -7.90 -21.66
N ARG A 303 -11.70 -7.04 -22.67
CA ARG A 303 -12.89 -6.19 -22.86
C ARG A 303 -14.20 -6.96 -22.83
N GLN A 304 -14.29 -8.06 -23.58
CA GLN A 304 -15.53 -8.86 -23.67
C GLN A 304 -15.93 -9.51 -22.34
N HIS A 305 -15.00 -9.60 -21.41
CA HIS A 305 -15.21 -10.20 -20.08
C HIS A 305 -15.43 -9.11 -18.99
N GLY A 306 -15.35 -7.82 -19.34
CA GLY A 306 -15.46 -6.73 -18.40
C GLY A 306 -14.24 -6.58 -17.47
N GLY A 307 -13.09 -7.12 -17.86
CA GLY A 307 -11.84 -7.01 -17.13
C GLY A 307 -11.11 -5.70 -17.34
N ALA A 308 -10.06 -5.48 -16.53
CA ALA A 308 -9.20 -4.30 -16.62
C ALA A 308 -7.73 -4.70 -16.85
N VAL A 309 -6.95 -3.77 -17.38
CA VAL A 309 -5.50 -3.86 -17.46
C VAL A 309 -4.90 -2.75 -16.61
N LEU A 310 -4.25 -3.13 -15.52
CA LEU A 310 -3.43 -2.20 -14.75
C LEU A 310 -2.03 -2.19 -15.39
N TRP A 311 -1.65 -1.01 -15.89
CA TRP A 311 -0.36 -0.83 -16.53
C TRP A 311 0.49 0.11 -15.70
N ARG A 312 1.62 -0.37 -15.15
CA ARG A 312 2.47 0.47 -14.32
C ARG A 312 3.17 1.52 -15.16
N ALA A 313 2.98 2.78 -14.81
CA ALA A 313 3.68 3.92 -15.39
C ALA A 313 5.08 4.06 -14.78
N PHE A 314 5.89 3.00 -14.91
CA PHE A 314 7.24 2.95 -14.39
C PHE A 314 8.17 2.42 -15.46
N VAL A 315 8.94 3.33 -16.05
CA VAL A 315 9.96 3.04 -17.05
C VAL A 315 11.30 3.49 -16.49
N TYR A 316 12.20 2.54 -16.32
CA TYR A 316 13.57 2.82 -15.90
C TYR A 316 14.54 1.87 -16.59
N ASP A 317 15.40 2.42 -17.43
CA ASP A 317 16.53 1.68 -17.99
C ASP A 317 17.74 1.81 -17.08
N HIS A 318 18.02 0.78 -16.29
CA HIS A 318 19.18 0.71 -15.40
C HIS A 318 20.52 0.72 -16.14
N ARG A 319 20.52 0.62 -17.46
CA ARG A 319 21.72 0.70 -18.32
C ARG A 319 22.04 2.13 -18.74
N GLN A 320 21.16 3.10 -18.46
CA GLN A 320 21.45 4.50 -18.73
C GLN A 320 22.67 4.95 -17.91
N ASP A 321 23.54 5.76 -18.55
CA ASP A 321 24.67 6.35 -17.82
C ASP A 321 24.12 7.39 -16.83
N TRP A 322 24.12 7.07 -15.55
CA TRP A 322 23.68 7.97 -14.49
C TRP A 322 24.45 9.30 -14.43
N ARG A 323 25.62 9.39 -15.10
CA ARG A 323 26.39 10.62 -15.23
C ARG A 323 25.79 11.56 -16.27
N ASP A 324 25.00 11.02 -17.20
CA ASP A 324 24.25 11.85 -18.14
C ASP A 324 23.01 12.42 -17.46
N ARG A 325 23.13 13.63 -16.93
CA ARG A 325 22.07 14.33 -16.21
C ARG A 325 20.82 14.60 -17.05
N ARG A 326 20.88 14.44 -18.38
CA ARG A 326 19.70 14.52 -19.26
C ARG A 326 18.78 13.30 -19.10
N THR A 327 19.26 12.24 -18.50
CA THR A 327 18.53 10.97 -18.30
C THR A 327 18.06 10.81 -16.85
N ASP A 328 17.70 11.89 -16.17
CA ASP A 328 17.22 11.86 -14.79
C ASP A 328 16.04 10.89 -14.64
N ARG A 329 16.19 9.91 -13.75
CA ARG A 329 15.17 8.90 -13.44
C ARG A 329 13.83 9.54 -13.06
N ALA A 330 13.84 10.68 -12.37
CA ALA A 330 12.62 11.39 -11.97
C ALA A 330 11.76 11.82 -13.17
N ARG A 331 12.38 12.09 -14.32
CA ARG A 331 11.67 12.50 -15.54
C ARG A 331 11.03 11.35 -16.30
N ALA A 332 11.56 10.13 -16.15
CA ALA A 332 11.32 9.03 -17.08
C ALA A 332 9.82 8.71 -17.24
N ALA A 333 9.08 8.58 -16.15
CA ALA A 333 7.65 8.27 -16.23
C ALA A 333 6.88 9.36 -16.98
N TYR A 334 7.14 10.62 -16.69
CA TYR A 334 6.48 11.73 -17.37
C TYR A 334 6.82 11.77 -18.87
N ASP A 335 8.10 11.70 -19.20
CA ASP A 335 8.57 11.82 -20.59
C ASP A 335 7.99 10.69 -21.48
N HIS A 336 7.78 9.49 -20.93
CA HIS A 336 7.23 8.35 -21.66
C HIS A 336 5.70 8.32 -21.70
N PHE A 337 5.01 8.74 -20.64
CA PHE A 337 3.56 8.56 -20.53
C PHE A 337 2.75 9.81 -20.82
N ALA A 338 3.19 11.01 -20.44
CA ALA A 338 2.42 12.23 -20.68
C ALA A 338 2.06 12.45 -22.18
N PRO A 339 2.95 12.17 -23.15
CA PRO A 339 2.60 12.27 -24.57
C PRO A 339 1.51 11.31 -25.03
N LEU A 340 1.23 10.25 -24.26
CA LEU A 340 0.24 9.22 -24.57
C LEU A 340 -1.14 9.50 -23.96
N ASP A 341 -1.34 10.66 -23.32
CA ASP A 341 -2.61 10.97 -22.67
C ASP A 341 -3.80 10.90 -23.65
N GLY A 342 -4.80 10.10 -23.31
CA GLY A 342 -6.01 9.87 -24.11
C GLY A 342 -5.84 8.88 -25.26
N THR A 343 -4.72 8.16 -25.34
CA THR A 343 -4.50 7.08 -26.33
C THR A 343 -4.74 5.68 -25.76
N PHE A 344 -4.87 5.57 -24.45
CA PHE A 344 -5.19 4.32 -23.77
C PHE A 344 -6.68 3.98 -23.88
N ALA A 345 -7.00 2.71 -24.06
CA ALA A 345 -8.38 2.21 -24.07
C ALA A 345 -9.02 2.34 -22.67
N ASP A 346 -10.36 2.35 -22.62
CA ASP A 346 -11.12 2.54 -21.37
C ASP A 346 -10.89 1.43 -20.31
N GLU A 347 -10.47 0.23 -20.74
CA GLU A 347 -10.14 -0.88 -19.85
C GLU A 347 -8.76 -0.72 -19.17
N VAL A 348 -7.91 0.18 -19.69
CA VAL A 348 -6.58 0.44 -19.13
C VAL A 348 -6.65 1.43 -17.99
N VAL A 349 -6.02 1.09 -16.87
CA VAL A 349 -5.77 1.98 -15.74
C VAL A 349 -4.25 2.09 -15.58
N LEU A 350 -3.70 3.29 -15.77
CA LEU A 350 -2.29 3.52 -15.49
C LEU A 350 -2.07 3.61 -13.99
N GLN A 351 -1.20 2.74 -13.47
CA GLN A 351 -0.81 2.70 -12.07
C GLN A 351 0.45 3.54 -11.88
N VAL A 352 0.30 4.70 -11.25
CA VAL A 352 1.34 5.73 -11.09
C VAL A 352 1.80 5.75 -9.65
N LYS A 353 3.09 5.51 -9.40
CA LYS A 353 3.70 5.66 -8.07
C LYS A 353 3.46 7.06 -7.54
N HIS A 354 3.28 7.19 -6.22
CA HIS A 354 3.08 8.49 -5.58
C HIS A 354 4.20 9.48 -5.90
N GLY A 355 5.45 9.01 -5.95
CA GLY A 355 6.63 9.79 -6.30
C GLY A 355 7.29 9.32 -7.59
N PRO A 356 8.19 10.13 -8.18
CA PRO A 356 8.80 9.86 -9.47
C PRO A 356 9.94 8.85 -9.43
N MET A 357 10.50 8.55 -8.24
CA MET A 357 11.68 7.72 -8.11
C MET A 357 11.35 6.26 -7.85
N ASP A 358 11.05 5.89 -6.60
CA ASP A 358 10.85 4.50 -6.22
C ASP A 358 10.38 4.31 -4.78
N PHE A 359 9.34 4.98 -4.34
CA PHE A 359 8.83 4.87 -2.97
C PHE A 359 9.87 5.24 -1.89
N GLN A 360 10.77 6.17 -2.19
CA GLN A 360 11.73 6.66 -1.21
C GLN A 360 11.00 7.32 -0.02
N VAL A 361 11.69 7.47 1.08
CA VAL A 361 11.12 7.97 2.34
C VAL A 361 10.39 9.30 2.12
N ARG A 362 10.98 10.21 1.32
CA ARG A 362 10.33 11.44 0.88
C ARG A 362 10.59 11.65 -0.61
N GLU A 363 9.50 11.76 -1.34
CA GLU A 363 9.49 12.16 -2.75
C GLU A 363 8.38 13.19 -2.97
N PRO A 364 8.53 14.12 -3.94
CA PRO A 364 7.42 14.94 -4.36
C PRO A 364 6.35 14.08 -5.06
N VAL A 365 5.10 14.53 -5.04
CA VAL A 365 4.02 13.83 -5.76
C VAL A 365 4.30 13.85 -7.27
N SER A 366 4.11 12.70 -7.93
CA SER A 366 4.41 12.52 -9.35
C SER A 366 3.61 13.48 -10.26
N PRO A 367 4.26 14.25 -11.13
CA PRO A 367 3.59 15.16 -12.07
C PRO A 367 2.77 14.42 -13.14
N VAL A 368 2.99 13.13 -13.35
CA VAL A 368 2.20 12.28 -14.28
C VAL A 368 0.71 12.33 -13.93
N LEU A 369 0.38 12.39 -12.62
CA LEU A 369 -1.01 12.47 -12.15
C LEU A 369 -1.74 13.74 -12.63
N ALA A 370 -1.02 14.83 -12.85
CA ALA A 370 -1.58 16.06 -13.42
C ALA A 370 -1.59 16.08 -14.95
N ALA A 371 -0.61 15.39 -15.56
CA ALA A 371 -0.34 15.48 -17.00
C ALA A 371 -1.28 14.63 -17.88
N MET A 372 -2.05 13.71 -17.28
CA MET A 372 -2.84 12.73 -18.02
C MET A 372 -4.35 12.79 -17.71
N PRO A 373 -5.03 13.94 -17.97
CA PRO A 373 -6.43 14.15 -17.57
C PRO A 373 -7.45 13.32 -18.37
N ARG A 374 -7.06 12.73 -19.50
CA ARG A 374 -7.94 11.91 -20.36
C ARG A 374 -7.77 10.42 -20.14
N THR A 375 -6.76 10.02 -19.38
CA THR A 375 -6.41 8.63 -19.08
C THR A 375 -6.89 8.24 -17.68
N ARG A 376 -7.29 7.00 -17.50
CA ARG A 376 -7.63 6.46 -16.17
C ARG A 376 -6.35 6.24 -15.36
N LEU A 377 -6.27 6.84 -14.17
CA LEU A 377 -5.08 6.79 -13.32
C LEU A 377 -5.41 6.17 -11.96
N ALA A 378 -4.58 5.26 -11.50
CA ALA A 378 -4.55 4.80 -10.11
C ALA A 378 -3.28 5.31 -9.42
N LEU A 379 -3.42 5.81 -8.19
CA LEU A 379 -2.28 6.11 -7.34
C LEU A 379 -1.69 4.81 -6.79
N GLU A 380 -0.39 4.60 -6.97
CA GLU A 380 0.31 3.45 -6.39
C GLU A 380 1.06 3.87 -5.12
N LEU A 381 0.64 3.29 -3.98
CA LEU A 381 1.28 3.44 -2.67
C LEU A 381 2.11 2.19 -2.34
N GLN A 382 3.02 2.30 -1.39
CA GLN A 382 3.76 1.13 -0.92
C GLN A 382 3.45 0.83 0.55
N VAL A 383 2.78 -0.30 0.79
CA VAL A 383 2.44 -0.81 2.12
C VAL A 383 3.57 -1.67 2.69
N THR A 384 4.36 -2.31 1.81
CA THR A 384 5.44 -3.24 2.20
C THR A 384 6.64 -2.59 2.88
N GLN A 385 6.75 -1.25 2.88
CA GLN A 385 7.80 -0.50 3.59
C GLN A 385 9.24 -0.81 3.12
N GLU A 386 9.47 -1.01 1.83
CA GLU A 386 10.79 -1.34 1.28
C GLU A 386 11.89 -0.37 1.74
N TYR A 387 11.60 0.94 1.67
CA TYR A 387 12.51 2.01 2.10
C TYR A 387 12.12 2.66 3.43
N THR A 388 11.04 2.21 4.05
CA THR A 388 10.53 2.75 5.32
C THR A 388 10.60 1.76 6.48
N GLY A 389 11.67 0.95 6.51
CA GLY A 389 11.99 0.05 7.60
C GLY A 389 11.63 -1.41 7.37
N GLN A 390 11.28 -1.81 6.16
CA GLN A 390 11.09 -3.20 5.72
C GLN A 390 10.19 -4.02 6.65
N GLN A 391 9.10 -3.42 7.12
CA GLN A 391 8.17 -4.01 8.10
C GLN A 391 8.86 -4.53 9.38
N ARG A 392 10.03 -3.98 9.70
CA ARG A 392 10.81 -4.30 10.90
C ARG A 392 10.90 -3.12 11.87
N HIS A 393 10.75 -1.89 11.36
CA HIS A 393 10.74 -0.65 12.12
C HIS A 393 9.32 -0.09 12.24
N VAL A 394 9.05 0.61 13.34
CA VAL A 394 7.82 1.40 13.48
C VAL A 394 7.92 2.60 12.55
N CYS A 395 7.04 2.61 11.56
CA CYS A 395 6.86 3.70 10.61
C CYS A 395 5.41 3.67 10.14
N TYR A 396 4.55 4.48 10.77
CA TYR A 396 3.15 4.59 10.41
C TYR A 396 2.99 5.52 9.22
N LEU A 397 2.46 4.99 8.13
CA LEU A 397 2.46 5.66 6.83
C LEU A 397 1.18 6.44 6.54
N ALA A 398 0.11 6.27 7.34
CA ALA A 398 -1.14 6.97 7.08
C ALA A 398 -1.01 8.50 7.07
N PRO A 399 -0.20 9.15 7.95
CA PRO A 399 -0.01 10.60 7.89
C PRO A 399 0.51 11.06 6.53
N VAL A 400 1.55 10.41 5.99
CA VAL A 400 2.14 10.79 4.70
C VAL A 400 1.24 10.41 3.52
N TRP A 401 0.51 9.28 3.60
CA TRP A 401 -0.47 8.95 2.56
C TRP A 401 -1.60 9.97 2.49
N ARG A 402 -2.02 10.50 3.64
CA ARG A 402 -2.98 11.62 3.71
C ARG A 402 -2.44 12.89 3.05
N GLU A 403 -1.16 13.19 3.27
CA GLU A 403 -0.46 14.31 2.62
C GLU A 403 -0.50 14.13 1.10
N TRP A 404 -0.15 12.94 0.57
CA TRP A 404 -0.15 12.67 -0.87
C TRP A 404 -1.55 12.65 -1.48
N LEU A 405 -2.53 12.02 -0.83
CA LEU A 405 -3.92 12.01 -1.29
C LEU A 405 -4.53 13.42 -1.31
N GLY A 406 -4.16 14.24 -0.35
CA GLY A 406 -4.61 15.64 -0.23
C GLY A 406 -3.82 16.63 -1.08
N PHE A 407 -2.68 16.22 -1.66
CA PHE A 407 -1.83 17.12 -2.46
C PHE A 407 -2.62 17.67 -3.67
N ARG A 408 -2.58 19.01 -3.83
CA ARG A 408 -3.32 19.71 -4.88
C ARG A 408 -2.46 19.83 -6.12
N LEU A 409 -2.68 18.96 -7.10
CA LEU A 409 -1.84 18.80 -8.31
C LEU A 409 -1.62 20.10 -9.10
N ASP A 410 -2.63 20.95 -9.15
CA ASP A 410 -2.64 22.23 -9.86
C ASP A 410 -3.05 23.39 -8.94
N GLY A 411 -2.72 23.29 -7.66
CA GLY A 411 -3.16 24.24 -6.62
C GLY A 411 -4.64 24.11 -6.23
N ALA A 412 -5.43 23.31 -6.93
CA ALA A 412 -6.88 23.16 -6.70
C ALA A 412 -7.33 21.71 -6.46
N ARG A 413 -7.02 20.78 -7.38
CA ARG A 413 -7.55 19.42 -7.38
C ARG A 413 -6.68 18.48 -6.53
N PRO A 414 -7.21 17.86 -5.45
CA PRO A 414 -6.47 16.87 -4.70
C PRO A 414 -6.28 15.57 -5.51
N VAL A 415 -5.16 14.89 -5.30
CA VAL A 415 -4.84 13.58 -5.92
C VAL A 415 -5.99 12.61 -5.76
N ALA A 416 -6.54 12.49 -4.53
CA ALA A 416 -7.65 11.57 -4.24
C ALA A 416 -8.82 11.76 -5.22
N SER A 417 -9.23 13.01 -5.49
CA SER A 417 -10.35 13.28 -6.42
C SER A 417 -10.01 12.97 -7.87
N VAL A 418 -8.74 13.15 -8.28
CA VAL A 418 -8.31 12.86 -9.65
C VAL A 418 -8.35 11.37 -9.93
N VAL A 419 -7.84 10.55 -9.01
CA VAL A 419 -7.84 9.08 -9.18
C VAL A 419 -9.22 8.47 -8.94
N ALA A 420 -10.04 9.05 -8.06
CA ALA A 420 -11.43 8.61 -7.83
C ALA A 420 -12.31 8.76 -9.06
N ALA A 421 -12.00 9.70 -9.94
CA ALA A 421 -12.84 9.97 -11.12
C ALA A 421 -12.95 8.75 -12.06
N ARG A 422 -11.88 7.96 -12.22
CA ARG A 422 -11.85 6.86 -13.20
C ARG A 422 -10.95 5.69 -12.86
N GLY A 423 -10.04 5.81 -11.90
CA GLY A 423 -9.03 4.81 -11.57
C GLY A 423 -9.20 4.27 -10.17
N GLY A 424 -8.41 4.76 -9.22
CA GLY A 424 -8.47 4.35 -7.82
C GLY A 424 -7.11 4.38 -7.14
N VAL A 425 -6.94 3.51 -6.15
CA VAL A 425 -5.69 3.36 -5.40
C VAL A 425 -5.24 1.90 -5.42
N ALA A 426 -3.98 1.68 -5.78
CA ALA A 426 -3.31 0.39 -5.69
C ALA A 426 -2.20 0.47 -4.64
N GLY A 427 -1.92 -0.63 -3.96
CA GLY A 427 -0.86 -0.70 -2.95
C GLY A 427 0.04 -1.89 -3.16
N VAL A 428 1.36 -1.66 -3.18
CA VAL A 428 2.33 -2.76 -3.13
C VAL A 428 2.36 -3.31 -1.71
N SER A 429 2.05 -4.57 -1.55
CA SER A 429 1.94 -5.22 -0.25
C SER A 429 2.66 -6.55 -0.21
N ASN A 430 3.18 -6.88 0.97
CA ASN A 430 3.66 -8.21 1.30
C ASN A 430 3.16 -8.59 2.67
N VAL A 431 2.25 -9.55 2.66
CA VAL A 431 1.83 -10.25 3.84
C VAL A 431 2.46 -11.64 3.78
N GLY A 432 3.30 -11.93 4.76
CA GLY A 432 3.99 -13.22 4.83
C GLY A 432 3.34 -14.22 5.78
N ASP A 433 3.99 -15.38 5.90
CA ASP A 433 3.59 -16.41 6.85
C ASP A 433 4.11 -16.14 8.29
N ASP A 434 4.62 -14.94 8.56
CA ASP A 434 4.92 -14.46 9.92
C ASP A 434 3.65 -14.50 10.79
N ALA A 435 3.80 -14.86 12.06
CA ALA A 435 2.68 -14.96 13.00
C ALA A 435 1.84 -13.69 13.11
N PHE A 436 2.43 -12.53 12.84
CA PHE A 436 1.76 -11.22 12.90
C PHE A 436 1.42 -10.64 11.53
N TRP A 437 1.44 -11.42 10.43
CA TRP A 437 1.18 -11.00 9.05
C TRP A 437 2.25 -10.09 8.46
N THR A 438 2.76 -9.18 9.26
CA THR A 438 3.81 -8.22 8.95
C THR A 438 5.00 -8.50 9.88
N GLY A 439 6.22 -8.18 9.47
CA GLY A 439 7.42 -8.46 10.25
C GLY A 439 7.47 -7.74 11.61
N HIS A 440 6.76 -6.60 11.74
CA HIS A 440 6.51 -5.87 12.98
C HIS A 440 5.00 -5.83 13.25
N PRO A 441 4.51 -6.21 14.44
CA PRO A 441 3.08 -6.25 14.73
C PRO A 441 2.36 -4.91 14.49
N LEU A 442 3.01 -3.77 14.79
CA LEU A 442 2.44 -2.44 14.56
C LEU A 442 2.38 -2.06 13.07
N ALA A 443 3.11 -2.73 12.16
CA ALA A 443 3.00 -2.51 10.73
C ALA A 443 1.65 -3.00 10.16
N GLN A 444 0.90 -3.81 10.91
CA GLN A 444 -0.50 -4.13 10.58
C GLN A 444 -1.37 -2.87 10.42
N ALA A 445 -1.08 -1.80 11.19
CA ALA A 445 -1.79 -0.53 11.08
C ALA A 445 -1.65 0.11 9.69
N ASN A 446 -0.53 -0.09 8.98
CA ASN A 446 -0.35 0.40 7.61
C ASN A 446 -1.24 -0.37 6.63
N LEU A 447 -1.31 -1.70 6.77
CA LEU A 447 -2.19 -2.51 5.93
C LEU A 447 -3.66 -2.15 6.16
N TYR A 448 -4.05 -1.94 7.43
CA TYR A 448 -5.38 -1.45 7.79
C TYR A 448 -5.67 -0.07 7.19
N ALA A 449 -4.75 0.87 7.37
CA ALA A 449 -4.89 2.26 6.93
C ALA A 449 -5.00 2.37 5.40
N PHE A 450 -4.28 1.54 4.65
CA PHE A 450 -4.40 1.53 3.20
C PHE A 450 -5.85 1.32 2.76
N GLY A 451 -6.51 0.27 3.24
CA GLY A 451 -7.90 -0.02 2.88
C GLY A 451 -8.86 1.09 3.32
N ARG A 452 -8.66 1.65 4.53
CA ARG A 452 -9.51 2.71 5.06
C ARG A 452 -9.39 4.02 4.29
N LEU A 453 -8.16 4.46 3.98
CA LEU A 453 -7.92 5.68 3.21
C LEU A 453 -8.29 5.53 1.73
N ALA A 454 -8.20 4.32 1.17
CA ALA A 454 -8.72 4.03 -0.16
C ALA A 454 -10.27 3.99 -0.19
N TRP A 455 -10.91 3.64 0.93
CA TRP A 455 -12.37 3.71 1.07
C TRP A 455 -12.86 5.15 1.25
N ASP A 456 -12.19 5.93 2.09
CA ASP A 456 -12.54 7.31 2.45
C ASP A 456 -11.27 8.12 2.74
N SER A 457 -10.83 8.91 1.78
CA SER A 457 -9.63 9.74 1.89
C SER A 457 -9.80 10.93 2.84
N THR A 458 -11.00 11.19 3.36
CA THR A 458 -11.26 12.27 4.31
C THR A 458 -10.94 11.90 5.76
N LEU A 459 -10.80 10.59 6.05
CA LEU A 459 -10.41 10.12 7.38
C LEU A 459 -9.05 10.69 7.78
N THR A 460 -8.90 11.05 9.04
CA THR A 460 -7.57 11.42 9.57
C THR A 460 -6.73 10.18 9.85
N ALA A 461 -5.41 10.34 9.92
CA ALA A 461 -4.51 9.24 10.26
C ALA A 461 -4.77 8.75 11.70
N GLU A 462 -5.12 9.67 12.58
CA GLU A 462 -5.47 9.43 13.98
C GLU A 462 -6.77 8.64 14.10
N ASP A 463 -7.82 9.00 13.35
CA ASP A 463 -9.09 8.24 13.34
C ASP A 463 -8.87 6.80 12.88
N VAL A 464 -8.06 6.62 11.83
CA VAL A 464 -7.73 5.29 11.31
C VAL A 464 -6.91 4.47 12.31
N LEU A 465 -6.01 5.11 13.04
CA LEU A 465 -5.26 4.45 14.11
C LEU A 465 -6.16 4.05 15.27
N ASP A 466 -7.09 4.92 15.67
CA ASP A 466 -8.12 4.62 16.67
C ASP A 466 -8.98 3.41 16.29
N GLU A 467 -9.43 3.33 15.03
CA GLU A 467 -10.16 2.17 14.52
C GLU A 467 -9.34 0.88 14.66
N TRP A 468 -8.08 0.91 14.24
CA TRP A 468 -7.20 -0.25 14.33
C TRP A 468 -6.93 -0.67 15.78
N ILE A 469 -6.70 0.28 16.69
CA ILE A 469 -6.50 0.02 18.13
C ILE A 469 -7.75 -0.61 18.73
N ALA A 470 -8.91 0.00 18.49
CA ALA A 470 -10.19 -0.44 19.06
C ALA A 470 -10.54 -1.88 18.65
N LEU A 471 -10.26 -2.24 17.40
CA LEU A 471 -10.51 -3.57 16.85
C LEU A 471 -9.46 -4.57 17.33
N THR A 472 -8.17 -4.24 17.20
CA THR A 472 -7.06 -5.16 17.52
C THR A 472 -7.06 -5.56 19.00
N PHE A 473 -7.36 -4.61 19.88
CA PHE A 473 -7.39 -4.82 21.32
C PHE A 473 -8.82 -4.89 21.87
N ALA A 474 -9.76 -5.39 21.07
CA ALA A 474 -11.18 -5.44 21.40
C ALA A 474 -11.49 -6.22 22.70
N GLY A 475 -10.61 -7.09 23.18
CA GLY A 475 -10.73 -7.78 24.46
C GLY A 475 -10.37 -6.95 25.69
N ALA A 476 -9.76 -5.77 25.52
CA ALA A 476 -9.35 -4.90 26.61
C ALA A 476 -10.54 -4.15 27.23
N SER A 477 -10.45 -3.83 28.52
CA SER A 477 -11.41 -2.95 29.20
C SER A 477 -11.28 -1.50 28.68
N GLY A 478 -12.27 -0.65 28.94
CA GLY A 478 -12.23 0.76 28.52
C GLY A 478 -11.01 1.52 29.06
N ALA A 479 -10.60 1.27 30.30
CA ALA A 479 -9.40 1.90 30.88
C ALA A 479 -8.09 1.42 30.22
N GLU A 480 -7.99 0.12 29.90
CA GLU A 480 -6.85 -0.45 29.18
C GLU A 480 -6.78 0.06 27.75
N LEU A 481 -7.93 0.14 27.04
CA LEU A 481 -8.00 0.74 25.70
C LEU A 481 -7.56 2.19 25.70
N ALA A 482 -7.98 3.00 26.66
CA ALA A 482 -7.56 4.39 26.77
C ALA A 482 -6.03 4.53 26.95
N ARG A 483 -5.41 3.64 27.72
CA ARG A 483 -3.96 3.59 27.90
C ARG A 483 -3.24 3.14 26.62
N LEU A 484 -3.74 2.07 25.97
CA LEU A 484 -3.22 1.58 24.69
C LEU A 484 -3.28 2.67 23.64
N ARG A 485 -4.42 3.36 23.52
CA ARG A 485 -4.59 4.50 22.62
C ARG A 485 -3.52 5.57 22.86
N ALA A 486 -3.39 6.06 24.09
CA ALA A 486 -2.44 7.11 24.42
C ALA A 486 -0.98 6.74 24.12
N VAL A 487 -0.59 5.48 24.39
CA VAL A 487 0.76 4.99 24.13
C VAL A 487 0.99 4.79 22.63
N LEU A 488 0.05 4.16 21.90
CA LEU A 488 0.22 3.88 20.48
C LEU A 488 0.24 5.15 19.63
N HIS A 489 -0.60 6.14 19.93
CA HIS A 489 -0.50 7.47 19.28
C HIS A 489 0.85 8.11 19.52
N ARG A 490 1.31 8.16 20.77
CA ARG A 490 2.65 8.69 21.10
C ARG A 490 3.79 7.99 20.35
N MET A 491 3.65 6.70 20.06
CA MET A 491 4.65 5.93 19.33
C MET A 491 4.56 6.12 17.82
N MET A 492 3.34 6.20 17.27
CA MET A 492 3.08 5.99 15.85
C MET A 492 2.81 7.29 15.08
N ASP A 493 2.16 8.29 15.65
CA ASP A 493 1.74 9.49 14.90
C ASP A 493 2.92 10.19 14.18
N ASP A 494 4.05 10.37 14.87
CA ASP A 494 5.27 10.99 14.33
C ASP A 494 6.33 9.98 13.88
N SER A 495 5.97 8.69 13.78
CA SER A 495 6.98 7.65 13.52
C SER A 495 7.59 7.73 12.13
N TRP A 496 6.82 8.19 11.13
CA TRP A 496 7.32 8.41 9.79
C TRP A 496 8.34 9.56 9.74
N GLN A 497 8.05 10.70 10.35
CA GLN A 497 8.98 11.84 10.44
C GLN A 497 10.23 11.45 11.22
N ARG A 498 10.08 10.66 12.27
CA ARG A 498 11.23 10.13 13.03
C ARG A 498 12.09 9.20 12.16
N TYR A 499 11.45 8.33 11.35
CA TYR A 499 12.14 7.46 10.42
C TYR A 499 12.89 8.28 9.36
N GLU A 500 12.24 9.27 8.74
CA GLU A 500 12.86 10.23 7.83
C GLU A 500 14.06 10.92 8.47
N GLY A 501 13.90 11.40 9.72
CA GLY A 501 14.93 12.14 10.44
C GLY A 501 16.26 11.40 10.59
N TYR A 502 16.25 10.09 10.83
CA TYR A 502 17.50 9.34 10.93
C TYR A 502 17.96 8.73 9.59
N THR A 503 17.14 8.66 8.58
CA THR A 503 17.50 8.09 7.26
C THR A 503 17.78 9.17 6.21
N ALA A 504 16.77 9.81 5.64
CA ALA A 504 16.83 10.56 4.40
C ALA A 504 16.13 11.92 4.45
N PRO A 505 16.52 12.85 5.36
CA PRO A 505 15.88 14.15 5.44
C PRO A 505 16.16 15.02 4.20
N LEU A 506 15.31 16.03 3.99
CA LEU A 506 15.41 17.05 2.92
C LEU A 506 15.25 16.47 1.50
N GLY A 507 14.60 15.32 1.34
CA GLY A 507 14.35 14.71 0.03
C GLY A 507 15.51 13.91 -0.56
N VAL A 508 16.53 13.62 0.22
CA VAL A 508 17.63 12.72 -0.19
C VAL A 508 17.19 11.26 -0.05
N GLY A 509 17.38 10.47 -1.10
CA GLY A 509 17.04 9.04 -1.10
C GLY A 509 18.23 8.14 -1.42
N PHE A 510 17.95 6.83 -1.50
CA PHE A 510 18.87 5.77 -1.93
C PHE A 510 20.17 5.66 -1.12
N MET A 511 20.15 5.99 0.16
CA MET A 511 21.27 5.72 1.08
C MET A 511 21.17 4.32 1.70
N VAL A 512 20.75 3.35 0.91
CA VAL A 512 20.53 1.94 1.26
C VAL A 512 21.41 1.04 0.41
N THR A 513 21.54 -0.22 0.80
CA THR A 513 22.31 -1.21 0.05
C THR A 513 21.62 -1.55 -1.26
N PRO A 514 22.29 -1.40 -2.42
CA PRO A 514 21.74 -1.82 -3.70
C PRO A 514 21.30 -3.30 -3.67
N GLY A 515 20.15 -3.59 -4.27
CA GLY A 515 19.63 -4.96 -4.40
C GLY A 515 18.88 -5.49 -3.18
N THR A 516 19.19 -5.06 -1.95
CA THR A 516 18.43 -5.46 -0.74
C THR A 516 17.58 -4.33 -0.19
N HIS A 517 17.88 -3.10 -0.56
CA HIS A 517 17.26 -1.85 -0.12
C HIS A 517 17.21 -1.68 1.42
N GLY A 518 17.97 -2.50 2.14
CA GLY A 518 18.22 -2.33 3.57
C GLY A 518 19.33 -1.32 3.81
N GLY A 519 19.27 -0.59 4.91
CA GLY A 519 20.25 0.44 5.22
C GLY A 519 20.78 0.35 6.64
N PRO A 520 21.79 1.19 6.95
CA PRO A 520 22.40 2.22 6.12
C PRO A 520 23.46 1.71 5.12
N SER A 521 23.54 2.35 3.95
CA SER A 521 24.66 2.24 3.02
C SER A 521 24.75 3.55 2.22
N VAL A 522 25.37 4.57 2.82
CA VAL A 522 25.29 5.96 2.32
C VAL A 522 25.93 6.12 0.95
N ASP A 523 27.01 5.41 0.69
CA ASP A 523 27.79 5.41 -0.54
C ASP A 523 27.60 4.12 -1.39
N GLY A 524 26.74 3.21 -0.98
CA GLY A 524 26.58 1.91 -1.66
C GLY A 524 26.23 2.04 -3.13
N TYR A 525 25.41 3.02 -3.49
CA TYR A 525 25.07 3.29 -4.88
C TYR A 525 26.19 3.95 -5.68
N GLU A 526 27.14 4.67 -5.07
CA GLU A 526 28.28 5.27 -5.77
C GLU A 526 29.14 4.22 -6.51
N TYR A 527 29.18 3.01 -5.99
CA TYR A 527 29.96 1.89 -6.51
C TYR A 527 29.13 0.86 -7.27
N SER A 528 27.86 1.17 -7.50
CA SER A 528 26.95 0.32 -8.23
C SER A 528 26.80 0.77 -9.69
N PRO A 529 26.26 -0.09 -10.59
CA PRO A 529 25.95 0.31 -11.96
C PRO A 529 24.91 1.45 -12.06
N TRP A 530 24.12 1.64 -11.00
CA TRP A 530 23.08 2.68 -10.96
C TRP A 530 23.60 4.07 -10.57
N GLY A 531 24.81 4.17 -9.99
CA GLY A 531 25.42 5.42 -9.56
C GLY A 531 24.76 6.04 -8.31
N THR A 532 25.26 7.21 -7.91
CA THR A 532 24.72 7.91 -6.75
C THR A 532 23.45 8.70 -7.07
N TYR A 533 22.51 8.75 -6.13
CA TYR A 533 21.28 9.52 -6.23
C TYR A 533 21.27 10.81 -5.39
N HIS A 534 22.19 10.97 -4.45
CA HIS A 534 22.30 12.18 -3.62
C HIS A 534 23.33 13.19 -4.13
N PHE A 535 24.16 12.81 -5.08
CA PHE A 535 25.19 13.65 -5.73
C PHE A 535 26.02 14.49 -4.76
N ALA A 536 26.34 13.93 -3.58
CA ALA A 536 27.17 14.60 -2.60
C ALA A 536 28.61 14.67 -3.10
N ASP A 537 29.15 15.87 -3.22
CA ASP A 537 30.54 16.16 -3.54
C ASP A 537 31.13 17.12 -2.50
N ARG A 538 32.31 17.73 -2.79
CA ARG A 538 32.92 18.68 -1.87
C ARG A 538 32.19 20.04 -1.81
N ASP A 539 31.45 20.37 -2.85
CA ASP A 539 30.81 21.68 -3.02
C ASP A 539 29.38 21.71 -2.50
N GLY A 540 28.72 20.53 -2.42
CA GLY A 540 27.34 20.45 -1.94
C GLY A 540 26.71 19.06 -2.01
N VAL A 541 25.39 19.03 -1.91
CA VAL A 541 24.56 17.82 -1.94
C VAL A 541 23.21 18.12 -2.58
N GLY A 542 22.57 17.08 -3.14
CA GLY A 542 21.29 17.16 -3.81
C GLY A 542 21.41 17.16 -5.33
N VAL A 543 20.29 17.15 -6.02
CA VAL A 543 20.22 17.07 -7.48
C VAL A 543 19.65 18.36 -8.03
N ASP A 544 20.36 19.02 -8.94
CA ASP A 544 19.80 20.17 -9.65
C ASP A 544 18.80 19.68 -10.71
N ARG A 545 17.51 19.88 -10.41
CA ARG A 545 16.37 19.53 -11.24
C ARG A 545 15.60 20.75 -11.75
N SER A 546 16.17 21.95 -11.57
CA SER A 546 15.62 23.19 -12.12
C SER A 546 15.57 23.16 -13.65
N VAL A 547 14.71 23.98 -14.24
CA VAL A 547 14.64 24.18 -15.70
C VAL A 547 15.82 24.98 -16.19
N ALA A 548 16.25 25.95 -15.38
CA ALA A 548 17.29 26.90 -15.79
C ALA A 548 18.69 26.25 -15.89
N THR A 549 19.07 25.39 -14.96
CA THR A 549 20.46 24.87 -14.85
C THR A 549 20.55 23.37 -14.69
N GLY A 550 19.45 22.71 -14.34
CA GLY A 550 19.43 21.30 -14.00
C GLY A 550 18.85 20.40 -15.08
N THR A 551 18.21 19.30 -14.65
CA THR A 551 17.59 18.32 -15.55
C THR A 551 16.26 18.78 -16.14
N GLY A 552 15.67 19.87 -15.62
CA GLY A 552 14.39 20.41 -16.03
C GLY A 552 13.17 19.67 -15.48
N TYR A 553 13.34 18.79 -14.49
CA TYR A 553 12.21 18.04 -13.91
C TYR A 553 11.18 18.96 -13.25
N ALA A 554 11.60 20.07 -12.61
CA ALA A 554 10.68 21.05 -12.01
C ALA A 554 9.65 21.57 -13.03
N GLY A 555 10.02 21.69 -14.31
CA GLY A 555 9.14 22.11 -15.40
C GLY A 555 8.09 21.09 -15.83
N GLN A 556 8.11 19.87 -15.30
CA GLN A 556 7.07 18.86 -15.56
C GLN A 556 5.82 19.08 -14.69
N TYR A 557 5.93 19.92 -13.68
CA TYR A 557 4.80 20.27 -12.83
C TYR A 557 3.97 21.41 -13.44
N PRO A 558 2.64 21.41 -13.27
CA PRO A 558 1.82 22.58 -13.56
C PRO A 558 2.06 23.68 -12.49
N SER A 559 1.70 24.94 -12.84
CA SER A 559 1.63 26.00 -11.84
C SER A 559 0.67 25.64 -10.69
N PRO A 560 0.97 26.02 -9.43
CA PRO A 560 2.11 26.86 -9.00
C PRO A 560 3.39 26.06 -8.70
N TRP A 561 3.37 24.74 -8.85
CA TRP A 561 4.45 23.87 -8.37
C TRP A 561 5.72 24.00 -9.20
N SER A 562 5.60 24.24 -10.53
CA SER A 562 6.77 24.49 -11.38
C SER A 562 7.58 25.68 -10.88
N GLU A 563 6.92 26.78 -10.52
CA GLU A 563 7.56 27.98 -9.99
C GLU A 563 8.11 27.74 -8.57
N THR A 564 7.35 27.00 -7.76
CA THR A 564 7.75 26.67 -6.38
C THR A 564 9.02 25.82 -6.34
N TYR A 565 9.13 24.83 -7.22
CA TYR A 565 10.27 23.90 -7.24
C TYR A 565 11.45 24.41 -8.08
N GLU A 566 11.28 25.45 -8.89
CA GLU A 566 12.33 26.02 -9.73
C GLU A 566 13.40 26.77 -8.92
N SER A 567 13.01 27.43 -7.84
CA SER A 567 13.91 28.29 -7.07
C SER A 567 14.22 27.69 -5.69
N VAL A 568 15.46 27.76 -5.29
CA VAL A 568 15.94 27.38 -3.94
C VAL A 568 15.19 28.15 -2.85
N GLU A 569 14.81 29.42 -3.10
CA GLU A 569 14.14 30.29 -2.16
C GLU A 569 12.66 29.91 -1.92
N THR A 570 12.02 29.26 -2.90
CA THR A 570 10.60 28.88 -2.83
C THR A 570 10.39 27.38 -2.61
N CYS A 571 11.42 26.57 -2.87
CA CYS A 571 11.36 25.13 -2.67
C CYS A 571 11.21 24.82 -1.16
N PRO A 572 10.23 23.97 -0.77
CA PRO A 572 10.12 23.52 0.62
C PRO A 572 11.41 22.80 1.08
N ASP A 573 11.85 23.09 2.31
CA ASP A 573 13.08 22.50 2.87
C ASP A 573 13.08 20.98 2.79
N GLU A 574 11.93 20.33 3.04
CA GLU A 574 11.80 18.87 3.03
C GLU A 574 12.03 18.24 1.66
N LEU A 575 11.98 19.01 0.57
CA LEU A 575 12.24 18.58 -0.81
C LEU A 575 13.46 19.27 -1.43
N LEU A 576 14.18 20.09 -0.66
CA LEU A 576 15.26 20.93 -1.17
C LEU A 576 16.32 20.12 -1.92
N LEU A 577 16.80 19.04 -1.31
CA LEU A 577 17.87 18.22 -1.92
C LEU A 577 17.35 17.30 -3.03
N PHE A 578 16.06 17.13 -3.13
CA PHE A 578 15.46 16.47 -4.28
C PHE A 578 15.53 17.36 -5.53
N PHE A 579 15.22 18.66 -5.38
CA PHE A 579 15.15 19.60 -6.52
C PHE A 579 16.42 20.40 -6.77
N HIS A 580 17.27 20.59 -5.76
CA HIS A 580 18.44 21.47 -5.86
C HIS A 580 19.72 20.84 -5.33
N HIS A 581 20.81 21.13 -5.99
CA HIS A 581 22.16 20.89 -5.46
C HIS A 581 22.63 22.16 -4.76
N VAL A 582 22.80 22.11 -3.45
CA VAL A 582 23.13 23.28 -2.63
C VAL A 582 24.38 23.06 -1.80
N PRO A 583 25.14 24.14 -1.48
CA PRO A 583 26.28 24.06 -0.57
C PRO A 583 25.85 23.53 0.80
N TYR A 584 26.72 22.80 1.48
CA TYR A 584 26.48 22.32 2.85
C TYR A 584 26.16 23.42 3.85
N THR A 585 26.61 24.64 3.58
CA THR A 585 26.39 25.84 4.40
C THR A 585 25.10 26.59 4.04
N HIS A 586 24.35 26.12 3.01
CA HIS A 586 23.06 26.74 2.69
C HIS A 586 22.14 26.73 3.92
N VAL A 587 21.49 27.87 4.17
CA VAL A 587 20.66 28.08 5.37
C VAL A 587 19.21 27.76 5.03
N LEU A 588 18.64 26.81 5.76
CA LEU A 588 17.23 26.40 5.69
C LEU A 588 16.31 27.41 6.35
N GLY A 589 15.01 27.31 6.11
CA GLY A 589 13.98 28.10 6.78
C GLY A 589 14.01 28.00 8.31
N SER A 590 14.55 26.89 8.85
CA SER A 590 14.80 26.72 10.29
C SER A 590 15.96 27.55 10.85
N GLY A 591 16.75 28.22 10.00
CA GLY A 591 17.97 28.93 10.37
C GLY A 591 19.21 28.03 10.53
N LYS A 592 19.06 26.71 10.41
CA LYS A 592 20.19 25.76 10.42
C LYS A 592 20.81 25.65 9.01
N SER A 593 22.12 25.41 8.93
CA SER A 593 22.70 25.00 7.64
C SER A 593 22.26 23.57 7.28
N VAL A 594 22.29 23.21 6.00
CA VAL A 594 21.99 21.86 5.51
C VAL A 594 22.80 20.83 6.28
N ILE A 595 24.12 21.03 6.43
CA ILE A 595 24.95 20.06 7.16
C ILE A 595 24.60 19.98 8.65
N GLN A 596 24.27 21.10 9.30
CA GLN A 596 23.88 21.07 10.69
C GLN A 596 22.51 20.37 10.87
N HIS A 597 21.58 20.58 9.92
CA HIS A 597 20.32 19.84 9.89
C HIS A 597 20.58 18.34 9.77
N VAL A 598 21.49 17.92 8.89
CA VAL A 598 21.89 16.50 8.74
C VAL A 598 22.38 15.92 10.07
N TYR A 599 23.15 16.68 10.86
CA TYR A 599 23.65 16.22 12.16
C TYR A 599 22.56 16.19 13.23
N ASP A 600 21.72 17.22 13.28
CA ASP A 600 20.70 17.38 14.33
C ASP A 600 19.55 16.40 14.13
N SER A 601 18.97 16.33 12.95
CA SER A 601 17.79 15.49 12.68
C SER A 601 18.03 14.03 13.05
N ARG A 602 19.23 13.50 12.75
CA ARG A 602 19.59 12.12 13.09
C ARG A 602 19.78 11.90 14.58
N SER A 603 20.37 12.88 15.25
CA SER A 603 20.55 12.78 16.70
C SER A 603 19.21 12.87 17.44
N GLU A 604 18.38 13.83 17.07
CA GLU A 604 17.04 14.04 17.64
C GLU A 604 16.14 12.82 17.40
N ALA A 605 16.19 12.23 16.19
CA ALA A 605 15.41 11.05 15.86
C ALA A 605 15.84 9.80 16.64
N VAL A 606 17.16 9.58 16.80
CA VAL A 606 17.69 8.47 17.61
C VAL A 606 17.35 8.65 19.09
N ASP A 607 17.48 9.86 19.61
CA ASP A 607 17.12 10.16 21.01
C ASP A 607 15.61 9.94 21.24
N GLY A 608 14.76 10.30 20.27
CA GLY A 608 13.33 10.08 20.28
C GLY A 608 12.91 8.62 20.38
N LEU A 609 13.71 7.68 19.82
CA LEU A 609 13.42 6.24 19.92
C LEU A 609 13.47 5.70 21.36
N SER A 610 14.30 6.29 22.23
CA SER A 610 14.30 5.92 23.66
C SER A 610 12.96 6.26 24.33
N GLY A 611 12.31 7.35 23.90
CA GLY A 611 10.97 7.71 24.36
C GLY A 611 9.89 6.74 23.85
N VAL A 612 10.07 6.20 22.63
CA VAL A 612 9.18 5.17 22.06
C VAL A 612 9.29 3.85 22.83
N GLU A 613 10.53 3.41 23.13
CA GLU A 613 10.76 2.22 23.95
C GLU A 613 10.13 2.37 25.35
N ALA A 614 10.38 3.49 26.02
CA ALA A 614 9.81 3.77 27.35
C ALA A 614 8.28 3.86 27.33
N ALA A 615 7.68 4.40 26.25
CA ALA A 615 6.24 4.45 26.09
C ALA A 615 5.65 3.04 26.02
N TRP A 616 6.22 2.13 25.22
CA TRP A 616 5.78 0.75 25.15
C TRP A 616 5.98 0.01 26.48
N GLU A 617 7.12 0.20 27.14
CA GLU A 617 7.42 -0.40 28.44
C GLU A 617 6.38 -0.05 29.51
N SER A 618 5.77 1.14 29.44
CA SER A 618 4.73 1.58 30.38
C SER A 618 3.45 0.75 30.32
N LEU A 619 3.29 -0.13 29.32
CA LEU A 619 2.19 -1.08 29.18
C LEU A 619 2.48 -2.45 29.79
N GLY A 620 3.59 -2.60 30.52
CA GLY A 620 4.06 -3.90 31.02
C GLY A 620 3.04 -4.67 31.89
N ASP A 621 2.19 -3.96 32.62
CA ASP A 621 1.09 -4.54 33.42
C ASP A 621 -0.09 -5.05 32.59
N LEU A 622 -0.20 -4.69 31.31
CA LEU A 622 -1.22 -5.18 30.38
C LEU A 622 -0.77 -6.46 29.64
N VAL A 623 0.51 -6.82 29.75
CA VAL A 623 1.08 -7.99 29.06
C VAL A 623 0.57 -9.28 29.69
N GLY A 624 0.10 -10.21 28.85
CA GLY A 624 -0.54 -11.45 29.25
C GLY A 624 -2.06 -11.31 29.49
N GLY A 625 -2.57 -10.07 29.42
CA GLY A 625 -4.00 -9.73 29.44
C GLY A 625 -4.41 -9.05 28.14
N ALA A 626 -4.64 -7.73 28.18
CA ALA A 626 -5.04 -6.94 27.01
C ALA A 626 -4.00 -6.95 25.87
N VAL A 627 -2.71 -7.09 26.20
CA VAL A 627 -1.63 -7.25 25.23
C VAL A 627 -1.13 -8.70 25.26
N PRO A 628 -1.27 -9.48 24.19
CA PRO A 628 -0.72 -10.84 24.16
C PRO A 628 0.80 -10.85 24.39
N ALA A 629 1.31 -11.78 25.20
CA ALA A 629 2.73 -11.86 25.55
C ALA A 629 3.64 -12.00 24.31
N ALA A 630 3.22 -12.77 23.30
CA ALA A 630 3.96 -12.92 22.05
C ALA A 630 4.01 -11.61 21.23
N PHE A 631 2.92 -10.82 21.26
CA PHE A 631 2.86 -9.50 20.63
C PHE A 631 3.86 -8.54 21.29
N ASP A 632 3.83 -8.44 22.64
CA ASP A 632 4.77 -7.62 23.40
C ASP A 632 6.23 -8.01 23.12
N ALA A 633 6.56 -9.29 23.19
CA ALA A 633 7.91 -9.78 22.94
C ALA A 633 8.42 -9.40 21.53
N ARG A 634 7.55 -9.51 20.51
CA ARG A 634 7.90 -9.10 19.14
C ARG A 634 8.09 -7.60 19.04
N VAL A 635 7.20 -6.78 19.61
CA VAL A 635 7.32 -5.30 19.58
C VAL A 635 8.63 -4.87 20.24
N ARG A 636 8.95 -5.37 21.45
CA ARG A 636 10.22 -5.06 22.14
C ARG A 636 11.44 -5.45 21.31
N SER A 637 11.43 -6.64 20.72
CA SER A 637 12.54 -7.10 19.87
C SER A 637 12.75 -6.16 18.66
N ARG A 638 11.66 -5.72 18.02
CA ARG A 638 11.72 -4.84 16.86
C ARG A 638 12.12 -3.40 17.22
N LEU A 639 11.66 -2.86 18.35
CA LEU A 639 12.09 -1.55 18.83
C LEU A 639 13.61 -1.54 19.13
N ALA A 640 14.12 -2.57 19.80
CA ALA A 640 15.54 -2.72 20.05
C ALA A 640 16.37 -2.85 18.75
N GLU A 641 15.83 -3.53 17.73
CA GLU A 641 16.43 -3.61 16.39
C GLU A 641 16.44 -2.24 15.71
N GLN A 642 15.30 -1.54 15.69
CA GLN A 642 15.17 -0.20 15.10
C GLN A 642 16.15 0.79 15.74
N ARG A 643 16.28 0.77 17.07
CA ARG A 643 17.21 1.66 17.75
C ARG A 643 18.66 1.40 17.35
N ARG A 644 19.09 0.12 17.27
CA ARG A 644 20.45 -0.20 16.78
C ARG A 644 20.67 0.29 15.36
N SER A 645 19.73 0.01 14.47
CA SER A 645 19.78 0.45 13.07
C SER A 645 19.83 1.98 12.96
N ALA A 646 19.00 2.71 13.73
CA ALA A 646 19.00 4.17 13.72
C ALA A 646 20.33 4.78 14.19
N VAL A 647 21.00 4.16 15.17
CA VAL A 647 22.35 4.55 15.61
C VAL A 647 23.35 4.35 14.47
N GLU A 648 23.30 3.22 13.76
CA GLU A 648 24.16 2.96 12.60
C GLU A 648 23.91 3.98 11.48
N TRP A 649 22.65 4.28 11.18
CA TRP A 649 22.28 5.32 10.22
C TRP A 649 22.88 6.67 10.60
N ARG A 650 22.67 7.11 11.84
CA ARG A 650 23.24 8.36 12.36
C ARG A 650 24.74 8.42 12.16
N ASP A 651 25.46 7.39 12.61
CA ASP A 651 26.92 7.40 12.64
C ASP A 651 27.53 7.32 11.23
N GLN A 652 26.98 6.49 10.34
CA GLN A 652 27.44 6.40 8.95
C GLN A 652 27.17 7.68 8.18
N VAL A 653 25.95 8.22 8.24
CA VAL A 653 25.57 9.41 7.48
C VAL A 653 26.32 10.64 7.96
N ARG A 654 26.47 10.82 9.29
CA ARG A 654 27.26 11.92 9.86
C ARG A 654 28.71 11.86 9.41
N SER A 655 29.34 10.70 9.50
CA SER A 655 30.73 10.50 9.09
C SER A 655 30.93 10.72 7.60
N TYR A 656 29.99 10.25 6.78
CA TYR A 656 30.05 10.43 5.33
C TYR A 656 29.98 11.92 4.96
N PHE A 657 28.96 12.65 5.43
CA PHE A 657 28.77 14.05 5.09
C PHE A 657 29.82 14.96 5.75
N TRP A 658 30.34 14.61 6.92
CA TRP A 658 31.48 15.29 7.50
C TRP A 658 32.72 15.19 6.59
N ARG A 659 33.05 14.00 6.09
CA ARG A 659 34.17 13.81 5.16
C ARG A 659 33.97 14.56 3.84
N LYS A 660 32.74 14.65 3.33
CA LYS A 660 32.44 15.39 2.08
C LYS A 660 32.51 16.90 2.29
N SER A 661 31.95 17.42 3.37
CA SER A 661 31.79 18.86 3.61
C SER A 661 33.02 19.49 4.27
N GLY A 662 33.75 18.76 5.10
CA GLY A 662 34.78 19.31 5.97
C GLY A 662 34.25 20.25 7.06
N VAL A 663 32.93 20.26 7.31
CA VAL A 663 32.28 21.13 8.30
C VAL A 663 31.97 20.34 9.57
N ASP A 664 32.49 20.83 10.70
CA ASP A 664 32.25 20.21 12.00
C ASP A 664 30.82 20.44 12.49
N ASP A 665 30.33 19.50 13.31
CA ASP A 665 29.07 19.64 14.03
C ASP A 665 29.16 20.77 15.06
N ALA A 666 28.35 21.81 14.91
CA ALA A 666 28.33 22.96 15.83
C ALA A 666 27.97 22.58 17.27
N SER A 667 27.30 21.44 17.47
CA SER A 667 26.99 20.89 18.80
C SER A 667 28.14 20.09 19.40
N GLY A 668 29.29 19.97 18.72
CA GLY A 668 30.46 19.26 19.20
C GLY A 668 30.28 17.74 19.37
N ARG A 669 29.26 17.16 18.74
CA ARG A 669 29.02 15.71 18.81
C ARG A 669 30.07 14.98 17.96
N ARG A 670 30.48 13.84 18.49
CA ARG A 670 31.56 13.03 17.88
C ARG A 670 31.16 12.48 16.51
N THR A 671 32.06 12.61 15.52
CA THR A 671 32.04 11.89 14.24
C THR A 671 33.02 10.73 14.30
N TYR A 672 32.75 9.64 13.61
CA TYR A 672 33.55 8.41 13.65
C TYR A 672 34.23 8.15 12.30
#